data_93b76c3286dd564255d0f4ec1b354bea
#
_entry.id   93b76c3286dd564255d0f4ec1b354bea
#
_cell.length_a   1.000
_cell.length_b   1.000
_cell.length_c   1.000
_cell.angle_alpha   90.00
_cell.angle_beta   90.00
_cell.angle_gamma   90.00
#
_symmetry.space_group_name_H-M   'P 1'
#
loop_
_entity.id
_entity.type
_entity.pdbx_description
1 polymer ?
#
loop_
_entity_poly.entity_id
_entity_poly.type
_entity_poly.pdbx_seq_one_letter_code
_entity_poly.pdbx_strand_id
1 'polypeptide(L)'
;MYLSTHSAFRRSAALALAMLLGSAAAVQAQSTASAITLAGRPTEPAPARAERATATAAMASRAAAAPVLDGRTDDAAWQSAQIIDHFLEYEPNEGQESRFRTEARVTYDDRYLYVLARMFDPAPDSIVSLLSRRDVRTASEQLKLMIDSYNDDKTGFTFIVNPAGVKRDIYVFNDHDEDGSWDAVWDVATKVDSLGWVAEFRIPFSQIRFAPGKEQTFGLLISRDVARTGQRISWPLLSRKVNGYVSQAGTLSGIGALPTPRRLEIAPYAVVKNSTRDFGSERAAGVARYDHPSHMTLGADLKYGLSSNLTLDATINPDFGQVEADPAQLNLTAFETFFEERRPFFLEGAGIFNFNTNCGDIDSGCTGLFYSRRIGRNPQLAGDYGDATSPTATPIATAAKLTGRFANGFSVGMLDAVTERVEGVIDVGGRRAAIEPRANYSVLRVQKDHADGRGDVGFMLTGVNRALDAGSSPFLSSGAYSGGLDFRRRFVGNNYELRSFIAASDVRGSAEAIAALQRNNVHAYQRPDDDVSYDPTRTALRGHAERVSFSKFGGGVTRFQSVYQRFSPGFETNDIGYQQRADQQLFRNWFALQFQNPTRYYRKAFFNFNAQGRWTTDGLVLGNGLNHNLHVQFPSQWWIHFGVNANDLAPAYGDRDARGGPAVRRSKSASSWLGFESDGRKALSYGVFTSGWKGDEGRSWEWDAGPWANFRVSSRFSASLNLNYSRNVANGQFYESYGDVGSDTTHYTFARLDQTTVGISSRINFTATPNLSFQFYGQPYVSSGTYADHRELDQPRSGDYARRFKKYGTTNGVFDGFNYREFRSNAVMRYEYRPGSTLFVVWQQGRSDYLTRGDDGYNDGYAFRRDYASTFRDHPNNTFLVKWSYWLNP
;
A
#
# COMPACT_ATOMS: atom_id res chain seq x y z
N MET A 1 -37.34 22.03 -21.94
CA MET A 1 -35.91 21.78 -22.16
C MET A 1 -35.50 20.47 -21.50
N TYR A 2 -36.19 19.39 -21.85
CA TYR A 2 -36.12 18.09 -21.15
C TYR A 2 -35.83 16.92 -22.12
N LEU A 3 -35.09 17.15 -23.19
CA LEU A 3 -34.85 16.10 -24.23
C LEU A 3 -33.38 15.83 -24.58
N SER A 4 -32.38 16.49 -23.92
CA SER A 4 -30.97 16.30 -24.28
C SER A 4 -30.21 15.31 -23.38
N THR A 5 -30.67 15.04 -22.18
CA THR A 5 -29.99 14.19 -21.20
C THR A 5 -30.10 12.68 -21.50
N HIS A 6 -31.18 12.27 -22.21
CA HIS A 6 -31.38 10.86 -22.55
C HIS A 6 -30.47 10.35 -23.70
N SER A 7 -29.92 11.25 -24.53
CA SER A 7 -29.11 10.82 -25.69
C SER A 7 -27.64 10.48 -25.27
N ALA A 8 -27.10 11.21 -24.30
CA ALA A 8 -25.74 10.95 -23.77
C ALA A 8 -25.69 9.63 -23.01
N PHE A 9 -26.69 9.38 -22.16
CA PHE A 9 -26.79 8.13 -21.41
C PHE A 9 -26.95 6.89 -22.32
N ARG A 10 -27.73 7.02 -23.40
CA ARG A 10 -27.87 5.92 -24.39
C ARG A 10 -26.59 5.67 -25.18
N ARG A 11 -25.78 6.69 -25.46
CA ARG A 11 -24.49 6.53 -26.16
C ARG A 11 -23.42 5.91 -25.26
N SER A 12 -23.35 6.31 -24.00
CA SER A 12 -22.43 5.74 -23.02
C SER A 12 -22.78 4.29 -22.67
N ALA A 13 -24.07 3.99 -22.49
CA ALA A 13 -24.55 2.63 -22.26
C ALA A 13 -24.37 1.72 -23.49
N ALA A 14 -24.54 2.26 -24.70
CA ALA A 14 -24.31 1.51 -25.94
C ALA A 14 -22.81 1.22 -26.16
N LEU A 15 -21.93 2.14 -25.81
CA LEU A 15 -20.47 1.89 -25.88
C LEU A 15 -20.02 0.88 -24.83
N ALA A 16 -20.57 0.95 -23.62
CA ALA A 16 -20.31 -0.02 -22.56
C ALA A 16 -20.85 -1.41 -22.94
N LEU A 17 -22.03 -1.47 -23.54
CA LEU A 17 -22.63 -2.73 -24.01
C LEU A 17 -21.87 -3.31 -25.22
N ALA A 18 -21.39 -2.47 -26.14
CA ALA A 18 -20.58 -2.91 -27.28
C ALA A 18 -19.21 -3.45 -26.84
N MET A 19 -18.58 -2.86 -25.79
CA MET A 19 -17.33 -3.37 -25.23
C MET A 19 -17.52 -4.63 -24.38
N LEU A 20 -18.66 -4.78 -23.71
CA LEU A 20 -19.05 -6.03 -23.03
C LEU A 20 -19.35 -7.15 -24.03
N LEU A 21 -19.97 -6.86 -25.17
CA LEU A 21 -20.23 -7.82 -26.26
C LEU A 21 -18.92 -8.19 -26.98
N GLY A 22 -17.96 -7.27 -27.09
CA GLY A 22 -16.62 -7.56 -27.63
C GLY A 22 -15.85 -8.55 -26.73
N SER A 23 -15.98 -8.45 -25.41
CA SER A 23 -15.39 -9.40 -24.46
C SER A 23 -16.12 -10.77 -24.46
N ALA A 24 -17.44 -10.79 -24.72
CA ALA A 24 -18.20 -12.03 -24.88
C ALA A 24 -17.86 -12.78 -26.19
N ALA A 25 -17.58 -12.06 -27.27
CA ALA A 25 -17.11 -12.66 -28.51
C ALA A 25 -15.72 -13.30 -28.40
N ALA A 26 -14.82 -12.71 -27.53
CA ALA A 26 -13.54 -13.32 -27.25
C ALA A 26 -13.65 -14.63 -26.44
N VAL A 27 -14.70 -14.79 -25.64
CA VAL A 27 -15.00 -16.02 -24.88
C VAL A 27 -15.51 -17.13 -25.83
N GLN A 28 -16.30 -16.78 -26.83
CA GLN A 28 -16.77 -17.75 -27.87
C GLN A 28 -15.64 -18.18 -28.82
N ALA A 29 -14.71 -17.28 -29.16
CA ALA A 29 -13.56 -17.64 -29.99
C ALA A 29 -12.59 -18.63 -29.29
N GLN A 30 -12.56 -18.63 -27.94
CA GLN A 30 -11.77 -19.59 -27.18
C GLN A 30 -12.35 -21.01 -27.13
N SER A 31 -13.68 -21.15 -27.16
CA SER A 31 -14.33 -22.48 -27.21
C SER A 31 -14.14 -23.19 -28.55
N THR A 32 -14.00 -22.43 -29.63
CA THR A 32 -13.76 -22.98 -30.99
C THR A 32 -12.26 -23.23 -31.26
N ALA A 33 -11.34 -22.45 -30.68
CA ALA A 33 -9.90 -22.70 -30.84
C ALA A 33 -9.38 -23.93 -30.06
N SER A 34 -10.04 -24.30 -28.96
CA SER A 34 -9.72 -25.54 -28.22
C SER A 34 -10.16 -26.82 -28.90
N ALA A 35 -11.03 -26.73 -29.93
CA ALA A 35 -11.54 -27.92 -30.65
C ALA A 35 -10.65 -28.37 -31.82
N ILE A 36 -9.65 -27.61 -32.24
CA ILE A 36 -8.87 -27.88 -33.45
C ILE A 36 -7.51 -28.54 -33.22
N THR A 37 -7.05 -28.71 -31.99
CA THR A 37 -5.67 -29.20 -31.73
C THR A 37 -5.57 -30.50 -30.92
N LEU A 38 -6.54 -31.37 -30.95
CA LEU A 38 -6.48 -32.67 -30.29
C LEU A 38 -6.85 -33.85 -31.20
N ALA A 39 -6.01 -34.10 -32.19
CA ALA A 39 -5.87 -35.42 -32.79
C ALA A 39 -4.40 -35.88 -32.55
N GLY A 40 -4.19 -36.74 -31.56
CA GLY A 40 -2.98 -37.56 -31.49
C GLY A 40 -2.04 -37.36 -30.35
N ARG A 41 -2.45 -37.64 -29.12
CA ARG A 41 -1.62 -38.28 -28.09
C ARG A 41 -2.53 -38.96 -27.07
N PRO A 42 -2.23 -40.15 -26.59
CA PRO A 42 -2.98 -40.81 -25.52
C PRO A 42 -2.82 -39.96 -24.24
N THR A 43 -3.91 -39.47 -23.69
CA THR A 43 -3.97 -38.88 -22.38
C THR A 43 -3.84 -40.00 -21.35
N GLU A 44 -2.76 -40.00 -20.57
CA GLU A 44 -2.75 -40.74 -19.32
C GLU A 44 -3.99 -40.38 -18.50
N PRO A 45 -4.71 -41.32 -17.94
CA PRO A 45 -5.86 -41.07 -17.10
C PRO A 45 -5.39 -40.28 -15.88
N ALA A 46 -6.09 -39.18 -15.59
CA ALA A 46 -5.88 -38.43 -14.38
C ALA A 46 -5.99 -39.36 -13.17
N PRO A 47 -5.09 -39.28 -12.18
CA PRO A 47 -5.13 -40.18 -11.02
C PRO A 47 -6.50 -40.15 -10.35
N ALA A 48 -6.94 -41.31 -9.88
CA ALA A 48 -8.26 -41.47 -9.29
C ALA A 48 -8.45 -40.54 -8.09
N ARG A 49 -9.67 -40.09 -7.89
CA ARG A 49 -10.04 -39.11 -6.81
C ARG A 49 -9.54 -39.53 -5.43
N ALA A 50 -9.38 -40.84 -5.16
CA ALA A 50 -8.85 -41.36 -3.92
C ALA A 50 -7.32 -41.12 -3.74
N GLU A 51 -6.52 -41.23 -4.82
CA GLU A 51 -5.07 -40.96 -4.75
C GLU A 51 -4.78 -39.47 -4.61
N ARG A 52 -5.61 -38.57 -5.18
CA ARG A 52 -5.51 -37.13 -4.95
C ARG A 52 -5.84 -36.76 -3.50
N ALA A 53 -6.84 -37.40 -2.90
CA ALA A 53 -7.22 -37.16 -1.51
C ALA A 53 -6.11 -37.57 -0.52
N THR A 54 -5.40 -38.66 -0.77
CA THR A 54 -4.30 -39.13 0.09
C THR A 54 -3.03 -38.29 -0.04
N ALA A 55 -2.75 -37.73 -1.24
CA ALA A 55 -1.58 -36.87 -1.47
C ALA A 55 -1.72 -35.45 -0.86
N THR A 56 -2.90 -35.07 -0.38
CA THR A 56 -3.19 -33.74 0.20
C THR A 56 -3.64 -33.82 1.66
N ALA A 57 -3.53 -34.99 2.31
CA ALA A 57 -3.90 -35.17 3.70
C ALA A 57 -2.67 -35.53 4.55
N ALA A 58 -2.56 -34.91 5.70
CA ALA A 58 -1.57 -35.19 6.73
C ALA A 58 -2.23 -35.37 8.09
N MET A 59 -1.56 -36.09 8.98
CA MET A 59 -2.03 -36.34 10.34
C MET A 59 -1.01 -35.84 11.36
N ALA A 60 -1.44 -35.00 12.27
CA ALA A 60 -0.66 -34.63 13.44
C ALA A 60 -0.77 -35.70 14.53
N SER A 61 0.33 -36.04 15.16
CA SER A 61 0.37 -36.94 16.32
C SER A 61 0.51 -36.14 17.62
N ARG A 62 -0.10 -36.61 18.69
CA ARG A 62 0.11 -36.01 20.01
C ARG A 62 1.48 -36.43 20.55
N ALA A 63 2.31 -35.46 20.91
CA ALA A 63 3.62 -35.74 21.49
C ALA A 63 3.48 -36.23 22.92
N ALA A 64 4.17 -37.34 23.27
CA ALA A 64 4.26 -37.82 24.65
C ALA A 64 5.11 -36.87 25.52
N ALA A 65 6.14 -36.27 24.92
CA ALA A 65 6.97 -35.21 25.51
C ALA A 65 7.28 -34.19 24.45
N ALA A 66 7.39 -32.91 24.85
CA ALA A 66 7.74 -31.82 23.93
C ALA A 66 9.13 -32.08 23.30
N PRO A 67 9.29 -31.93 21.99
CA PRO A 67 10.60 -31.98 21.36
C PRO A 67 11.53 -30.87 21.85
N VAL A 68 12.83 -31.16 21.87
CA VAL A 68 13.85 -30.15 22.18
C VAL A 68 14.13 -29.32 20.94
N LEU A 69 14.02 -28.02 21.05
CA LEU A 69 14.21 -27.10 19.92
C LEU A 69 15.70 -26.84 19.69
N ASP A 70 16.41 -27.75 19.02
CA ASP A 70 17.88 -27.66 18.82
C ASP A 70 18.33 -27.85 17.35
N GLY A 71 17.39 -28.00 16.42
CA GLY A 71 17.66 -28.18 14.99
C GLY A 71 18.10 -29.63 14.66
N ARG A 72 17.70 -30.60 15.45
CA ARG A 72 17.99 -32.05 15.22
C ARG A 72 16.69 -32.80 14.92
N THR A 73 16.84 -34.02 14.44
CA THR A 73 15.72 -34.87 14.03
C THR A 73 15.58 -36.13 14.88
N ASP A 74 16.32 -36.26 15.98
CA ASP A 74 16.49 -37.47 16.77
C ASP A 74 15.53 -37.60 17.95
N ASP A 75 14.71 -36.60 18.25
CA ASP A 75 13.72 -36.66 19.32
C ASP A 75 12.66 -37.75 19.08
N ALA A 76 12.24 -38.38 20.17
CA ALA A 76 11.22 -39.44 20.15
C ALA A 76 9.86 -38.94 19.57
N ALA A 77 9.53 -37.68 19.79
CA ALA A 77 8.32 -37.08 19.25
C ALA A 77 8.25 -37.12 17.72
N TRP A 78 9.40 -36.98 17.07
CA TRP A 78 9.50 -37.03 15.60
C TRP A 78 9.45 -38.46 15.04
N GLN A 79 9.86 -39.45 15.80
CA GLN A 79 9.84 -40.85 15.38
C GLN A 79 8.42 -41.39 15.17
N SER A 80 7.46 -40.92 15.96
CA SER A 80 6.05 -41.35 15.90
C SER A 80 5.20 -40.53 14.94
N ALA A 81 5.69 -39.38 14.44
CA ALA A 81 4.95 -38.48 13.57
C ALA A 81 5.00 -38.94 12.11
N GLN A 82 3.86 -38.79 11.42
CA GLN A 82 3.75 -39.10 9.99
C GLN A 82 4.73 -38.25 9.18
N ILE A 83 5.39 -38.90 8.20
CA ILE A 83 6.25 -38.22 7.24
C ILE A 83 5.37 -37.64 6.12
N ILE A 84 5.57 -36.36 5.83
CA ILE A 84 5.02 -35.64 4.67
C ILE A 84 6.21 -35.42 3.72
N ASP A 85 6.27 -36.12 2.60
CA ASP A 85 7.46 -36.15 1.70
C ASP A 85 7.15 -35.92 0.21
N HIS A 86 5.87 -35.94 -0.18
CA HIS A 86 5.48 -35.75 -1.58
C HIS A 86 5.43 -34.28 -1.99
N PHE A 87 6.58 -33.62 -1.95
CA PHE A 87 6.74 -32.22 -2.38
C PHE A 87 6.96 -32.12 -3.89
N LEU A 88 6.16 -31.28 -4.56
CA LEU A 88 6.26 -31.05 -5.99
C LEU A 88 6.73 -29.63 -6.30
N GLU A 89 7.43 -29.48 -7.41
CA GLU A 89 7.83 -28.16 -7.91
C GLU A 89 6.59 -27.41 -8.43
N TYR A 90 6.40 -26.18 -7.95
CA TYR A 90 5.37 -25.31 -8.52
C TYR A 90 5.96 -24.16 -9.35
N GLU A 91 7.28 -23.91 -9.22
CA GLU A 91 8.00 -22.92 -10.01
C GLU A 91 9.47 -23.35 -10.16
N PRO A 92 10.05 -23.31 -11.37
CA PRO A 92 9.45 -22.95 -12.65
C PRO A 92 8.58 -24.01 -13.32
N ASN A 93 8.75 -25.31 -13.02
CA ASN A 93 8.10 -26.42 -13.73
C ASN A 93 7.01 -27.05 -12.87
N GLU A 94 5.78 -26.53 -13.00
CA GLU A 94 4.64 -26.94 -12.18
C GLU A 94 4.32 -28.43 -12.29
N GLY A 95 4.26 -29.12 -11.12
CA GLY A 95 3.85 -30.51 -11.01
C GLY A 95 4.98 -31.51 -11.22
N GLN A 96 6.23 -31.08 -11.40
CA GLN A 96 7.36 -31.98 -11.51
C GLN A 96 7.95 -32.33 -10.13
N GLU A 97 8.55 -33.48 -10.02
CA GLU A 97 9.33 -33.87 -8.84
C GLU A 97 10.56 -32.98 -8.68
N SER A 98 10.85 -32.59 -7.45
CA SER A 98 12.02 -31.79 -7.14
C SER A 98 13.23 -32.67 -6.82
N ARG A 99 14.39 -32.30 -7.34
CA ARG A 99 15.67 -32.88 -6.92
C ARG A 99 16.06 -32.54 -5.49
N PHE A 100 15.39 -31.55 -4.88
CA PHE A 100 15.60 -31.12 -3.50
C PHE A 100 14.54 -31.78 -2.62
N ARG A 101 14.79 -33.04 -2.22
CA ARG A 101 13.91 -33.77 -1.32
C ARG A 101 13.62 -32.93 -0.07
N THR A 102 12.39 -32.95 0.36
CA THR A 102 11.93 -32.28 1.59
C THR A 102 11.02 -33.24 2.33
N GLU A 103 11.21 -33.33 3.62
CA GLU A 103 10.37 -34.11 4.53
C GLU A 103 9.88 -33.18 5.65
N ALA A 104 8.63 -33.32 6.02
CA ALA A 104 8.05 -32.60 7.17
C ALA A 104 7.31 -33.58 8.08
N ARG A 105 7.20 -33.21 9.34
CA ARG A 105 6.45 -33.95 10.37
C ARG A 105 5.77 -32.98 11.28
N VAL A 106 4.56 -33.33 11.73
CA VAL A 106 3.74 -32.44 12.58
C VAL A 106 3.35 -33.22 13.84
N THR A 107 3.61 -32.62 14.99
CA THR A 107 3.17 -33.11 16.30
C THR A 107 2.67 -31.94 17.15
N TYR A 108 1.95 -32.23 18.23
CA TYR A 108 1.36 -31.18 19.09
C TYR A 108 1.25 -31.63 20.53
N ASP A 109 1.15 -30.67 21.45
CA ASP A 109 0.71 -30.86 22.83
C ASP A 109 -0.47 -29.92 23.15
N ASP A 110 -0.78 -29.66 24.42
CA ASP A 110 -1.87 -28.78 24.84
C ASP A 110 -1.58 -27.29 24.56
N ARG A 111 -0.33 -26.91 24.33
CA ARG A 111 0.11 -25.51 24.21
C ARG A 111 0.66 -25.15 22.85
N TYR A 112 1.30 -26.10 22.18
CA TYR A 112 2.11 -25.85 21.00
C TYR A 112 1.82 -26.82 19.87
N LEU A 113 1.86 -26.27 18.66
CA LEU A 113 2.04 -27.05 17.44
C LEU A 113 3.55 -27.07 17.14
N TYR A 114 4.09 -28.27 16.90
CA TYR A 114 5.48 -28.47 16.51
C TYR A 114 5.56 -28.97 15.09
N VAL A 115 6.48 -28.41 14.31
CA VAL A 115 6.73 -28.86 12.94
C VAL A 115 8.23 -29.03 12.75
N LEU A 116 8.64 -30.24 12.39
CA LEU A 116 9.99 -30.53 11.93
C LEU A 116 9.98 -30.52 10.40
N ALA A 117 10.94 -29.87 9.79
CA ALA A 117 11.19 -30.02 8.36
C ALA A 117 12.67 -30.27 8.09
N ARG A 118 12.94 -31.30 7.25
CA ARG A 118 14.26 -31.66 6.76
C ARG A 118 14.35 -31.33 5.28
N MET A 119 15.19 -30.39 4.92
CA MET A 119 15.42 -29.92 3.56
C MET A 119 16.75 -30.48 3.05
N PHE A 120 16.70 -31.60 2.33
CA PHE A 120 17.89 -32.21 1.74
C PHE A 120 18.43 -31.32 0.63
N ASP A 121 19.76 -31.27 0.55
CA ASP A 121 20.48 -30.52 -0.44
C ASP A 121 21.76 -31.29 -0.83
N PRO A 122 21.99 -31.59 -2.13
CA PRO A 122 23.18 -32.25 -2.59
C PRO A 122 24.46 -31.42 -2.48
N ALA A 123 24.34 -30.12 -2.20
CA ALA A 123 25.45 -29.19 -2.03
C ALA A 123 25.17 -28.21 -0.86
N PRO A 124 25.24 -28.71 0.40
CA PRO A 124 24.88 -27.93 1.59
C PRO A 124 25.70 -26.65 1.75
N ASP A 125 26.95 -26.62 1.33
CA ASP A 125 27.83 -25.45 1.37
C ASP A 125 27.35 -24.30 0.44
N SER A 126 26.45 -24.64 -0.50
CA SER A 126 25.85 -23.66 -1.43
C SER A 126 24.51 -23.10 -0.94
N ILE A 127 24.05 -23.49 0.24
CA ILE A 127 22.81 -22.97 0.83
C ILE A 127 22.97 -21.49 1.13
N VAL A 128 22.07 -20.70 0.58
CA VAL A 128 22.06 -19.24 0.80
C VAL A 128 21.40 -18.94 2.14
N SER A 129 22.22 -18.62 3.14
CA SER A 129 21.82 -18.34 4.51
C SER A 129 22.17 -16.89 4.86
N LEU A 130 21.17 -16.00 4.79
CA LEU A 130 21.35 -14.56 5.03
C LEU A 130 20.75 -14.17 6.37
N LEU A 131 21.52 -13.46 7.18
CA LEU A 131 21.04 -12.89 8.42
C LEU A 131 20.39 -11.53 8.12
N SER A 132 19.21 -11.32 8.65
CA SER A 132 18.49 -10.04 8.59
C SER A 132 17.73 -9.81 9.89
N ARG A 133 17.20 -8.62 10.04
CA ARG A 133 16.16 -8.38 11.05
C ARG A 133 14.95 -9.27 10.75
N ARG A 134 14.22 -9.68 11.78
CA ARG A 134 12.89 -10.30 11.69
C ARG A 134 12.00 -9.50 10.73
N ASP A 135 11.15 -10.18 10.00
CA ASP A 135 10.14 -9.68 9.05
C ASP A 135 10.70 -9.01 7.78
N VAL A 136 12.02 -9.01 7.61
CA VAL A 136 12.64 -8.54 6.37
C VAL A 136 12.80 -9.69 5.38
N ARG A 137 12.20 -9.53 4.19
CA ARG A 137 12.38 -10.50 3.10
C ARG A 137 13.80 -10.40 2.55
N THR A 138 14.49 -11.53 2.51
CA THR A 138 15.83 -11.65 1.93
C THR A 138 15.84 -12.65 0.79
N ALA A 139 16.87 -12.60 -0.07
CA ALA A 139 17.09 -13.60 -1.12
C ALA A 139 17.76 -14.88 -0.57
N SER A 140 17.44 -15.27 0.64
CA SER A 140 17.86 -16.52 1.31
C SER A 140 16.98 -17.68 0.91
N GLU A 141 17.43 -18.89 1.13
CA GLU A 141 16.53 -20.05 1.16
C GLU A 141 15.48 -19.85 2.26
N GLN A 142 14.29 -20.37 2.08
CA GLN A 142 13.19 -20.21 3.02
C GLN A 142 12.33 -21.46 3.06
N LEU A 143 11.85 -21.79 4.25
CA LEU A 143 10.73 -22.69 4.47
C LEU A 143 9.55 -21.86 4.96
N LYS A 144 8.39 -22.09 4.39
CA LYS A 144 7.12 -21.42 4.71
C LYS A 144 6.13 -22.48 5.14
N LEU A 145 5.54 -22.25 6.28
CA LEU A 145 4.49 -23.06 6.87
C LEU A 145 3.24 -22.22 6.97
N MET A 146 2.22 -22.48 6.15
CA MET A 146 0.92 -21.81 6.24
C MET A 146 -0.08 -22.76 6.88
N ILE A 147 -0.80 -22.26 7.89
CA ILE A 147 -1.83 -22.96 8.66
C ILE A 147 -3.13 -22.20 8.53
N ASP A 148 -4.12 -22.80 7.88
CA ASP A 148 -5.50 -22.35 7.91
C ASP A 148 -6.19 -23.03 9.12
N SER A 149 -6.16 -22.36 10.25
CA SER A 149 -6.67 -22.90 11.51
C SER A 149 -8.20 -22.82 11.65
N TYR A 150 -8.87 -22.06 10.77
CA TYR A 150 -10.33 -22.07 10.66
C TYR A 150 -10.85 -23.10 9.66
N ASN A 151 -9.97 -23.63 8.81
CA ASN A 151 -10.31 -24.50 7.68
C ASN A 151 -11.39 -23.85 6.79
N ASP A 152 -11.14 -22.58 6.45
CA ASP A 152 -12.09 -21.69 5.76
C ASP A 152 -11.70 -21.39 4.32
N ASP A 153 -10.56 -21.89 3.86
CA ASP A 153 -10.00 -21.66 2.52
C ASP A 153 -9.71 -20.18 2.21
N LYS A 154 -9.63 -19.31 3.21
CA LYS A 154 -9.50 -17.86 3.05
C LYS A 154 -8.48 -17.22 3.95
N THR A 155 -8.32 -17.72 5.17
CA THR A 155 -7.44 -17.12 6.17
C THR A 155 -6.38 -18.11 6.62
N GLY A 156 -5.15 -17.64 6.76
CA GLY A 156 -4.04 -18.47 7.16
C GLY A 156 -2.96 -17.71 7.92
N PHE A 157 -2.27 -18.42 8.78
CA PHE A 157 -1.10 -17.94 9.51
C PHE A 157 0.13 -18.55 8.89
N THR A 158 1.01 -17.73 8.33
CA THR A 158 2.22 -18.20 7.65
C THR A 158 3.45 -17.88 8.50
N PHE A 159 4.19 -18.93 8.86
CA PHE A 159 5.45 -18.85 9.58
C PHE A 159 6.59 -19.18 8.61
N ILE A 160 7.55 -18.29 8.51
CA ILE A 160 8.65 -18.41 7.55
C ILE A 160 9.98 -18.37 8.30
N VAL A 161 10.87 -19.26 7.94
CA VAL A 161 12.22 -19.30 8.49
C VAL A 161 13.23 -19.50 7.37
N ASN A 162 14.42 -18.94 7.53
CA ASN A 162 15.57 -19.23 6.68
C ASN A 162 16.64 -20.04 7.43
N PRO A 163 17.67 -20.57 6.75
CA PRO A 163 18.69 -21.38 7.41
C PRO A 163 19.49 -20.64 8.49
N ALA A 164 19.50 -19.30 8.51
CA ALA A 164 20.13 -18.50 9.56
C ALA A 164 19.22 -18.29 10.79
N GLY A 165 18.03 -18.90 10.85
CA GLY A 165 17.08 -18.75 11.94
C GLY A 165 16.30 -17.43 11.93
N VAL A 166 16.34 -16.68 10.83
CA VAL A 166 15.56 -15.44 10.69
C VAL A 166 14.10 -15.79 10.49
N LYS A 167 13.26 -15.27 11.39
CA LYS A 167 11.82 -15.46 11.40
C LYS A 167 11.11 -14.35 10.59
N ARG A 168 10.01 -14.73 9.96
CA ARG A 168 9.03 -13.81 9.37
C ARG A 168 7.66 -14.44 9.52
N ASP A 169 6.66 -13.66 9.85
CA ASP A 169 5.28 -14.09 9.96
C ASP A 169 4.37 -13.22 9.11
N ILE A 170 3.29 -13.83 8.62
CA ILE A 170 2.31 -13.20 7.74
C ILE A 170 0.93 -13.76 8.09
N TYR A 171 -0.04 -12.88 8.27
CA TYR A 171 -1.44 -13.27 8.24
C TYR A 171 -1.98 -13.16 6.82
N VAL A 172 -2.53 -14.25 6.30
CA VAL A 172 -3.14 -14.27 4.97
C VAL A 172 -4.66 -14.16 5.11
N PHE A 173 -5.27 -13.30 4.31
CA PHE A 173 -6.72 -13.11 4.28
C PHE A 173 -7.22 -13.02 2.83
N ASN A 174 -8.54 -13.11 2.63
CA ASN A 174 -9.13 -13.12 1.29
C ASN A 174 -8.53 -14.16 0.33
N ASP A 175 -7.96 -15.24 0.88
CA ASP A 175 -7.33 -16.32 0.15
C ASP A 175 -5.93 -16.01 -0.45
N HIS A 176 -5.50 -14.76 -0.55
CA HIS A 176 -4.21 -14.41 -1.14
C HIS A 176 -3.61 -13.07 -0.70
N ASP A 177 -4.36 -12.25 0.01
CA ASP A 177 -3.85 -10.97 0.50
C ASP A 177 -2.98 -11.20 1.74
N GLU A 178 -1.80 -10.59 1.77
CA GLU A 178 -0.83 -10.76 2.85
C GLU A 178 -0.83 -9.53 3.79
N ASP A 179 -0.92 -9.78 5.09
CA ASP A 179 -0.64 -8.81 6.15
C ASP A 179 0.66 -9.18 6.86
N GLY A 180 1.75 -8.57 6.42
CA GLY A 180 3.09 -8.76 7.00
C GLY A 180 3.34 -7.96 8.27
N SER A 181 2.35 -7.24 8.77
CA SER A 181 2.43 -6.52 10.05
C SER A 181 2.00 -7.36 11.24
N TRP A 182 1.37 -8.52 10.97
CA TRP A 182 1.06 -9.47 12.03
C TRP A 182 2.34 -10.04 12.61
N ASP A 183 2.55 -9.85 13.91
CA ASP A 183 3.76 -10.22 14.64
C ASP A 183 3.41 -11.24 15.74
N ALA A 184 3.79 -12.49 15.54
CA ALA A 184 3.53 -13.60 16.44
C ALA A 184 4.76 -13.91 17.30
N VAL A 185 4.55 -14.33 18.53
CA VAL A 185 5.63 -14.82 19.41
C VAL A 185 5.72 -16.32 19.28
N TRP A 186 6.72 -16.80 18.54
CA TRP A 186 6.99 -18.22 18.29
C TRP A 186 8.48 -18.49 18.24
N ASP A 187 8.86 -19.75 18.35
CA ASP A 187 10.27 -20.14 18.37
C ASP A 187 10.60 -21.09 17.21
N VAL A 188 11.84 -21.05 16.80
CA VAL A 188 12.39 -21.92 15.77
C VAL A 188 13.87 -22.20 16.03
N ALA A 189 14.29 -23.44 15.82
CA ALA A 189 15.70 -23.78 15.72
C ALA A 189 16.02 -24.22 14.30
N THR A 190 17.16 -23.78 13.78
CA THR A 190 17.64 -24.16 12.45
C THR A 190 19.09 -24.63 12.53
N LYS A 191 19.42 -25.62 11.69
CA LYS A 191 20.77 -26.14 11.60
C LYS A 191 21.09 -26.58 10.18
N VAL A 192 22.23 -26.15 9.68
CA VAL A 192 22.80 -26.66 8.42
C VAL A 192 23.80 -27.77 8.74
N ASP A 193 23.71 -28.87 8.03
CA ASP A 193 24.61 -30.03 8.17
C ASP A 193 24.98 -30.60 6.78
N SER A 194 25.68 -31.76 6.77
CA SER A 194 26.16 -32.39 5.54
C SER A 194 25.08 -32.92 4.60
N LEU A 195 23.82 -32.98 5.03
CA LEU A 195 22.68 -33.45 4.23
C LEU A 195 21.79 -32.31 3.73
N GLY A 196 21.99 -31.09 4.24
CA GLY A 196 21.15 -29.95 3.92
C GLY A 196 20.88 -29.08 5.16
N TRP A 197 19.62 -28.77 5.45
CA TRP A 197 19.28 -28.04 6.65
C TRP A 197 17.96 -28.51 7.28
N VAL A 198 17.82 -28.24 8.56
CA VAL A 198 16.66 -28.59 9.40
C VAL A 198 16.03 -27.32 9.93
N ALA A 199 14.72 -27.33 10.07
CA ALA A 199 13.97 -26.33 10.82
C ALA A 199 12.98 -27.02 11.76
N GLU A 200 13.01 -26.65 13.04
CA GLU A 200 12.06 -27.07 14.05
C GLU A 200 11.28 -25.89 14.54
N PHE A 201 9.98 -25.91 14.32
CA PHE A 201 9.06 -24.85 14.75
C PHE A 201 8.36 -25.23 16.05
N ARG A 202 8.21 -24.26 16.94
CA ARG A 202 7.35 -24.33 18.12
C ARG A 202 6.39 -23.14 18.08
N ILE A 203 5.15 -23.39 17.72
CA ILE A 203 4.12 -22.39 17.50
C ILE A 203 3.07 -22.49 18.60
N PRO A 204 2.96 -21.49 19.49
CA PRO A 204 1.92 -21.51 20.52
C PRO A 204 0.53 -21.41 19.90
N PHE A 205 -0.41 -22.22 20.33
CA PHE A 205 -1.80 -22.09 19.92
C PHE A 205 -2.43 -20.75 20.33
N SER A 206 -1.82 -20.05 21.27
CA SER A 206 -2.21 -18.67 21.61
C SER A 206 -1.92 -17.66 20.50
N GLN A 207 -1.04 -17.95 19.55
CA GLN A 207 -0.69 -17.05 18.46
C GLN A 207 -1.53 -17.28 17.19
N ILE A 208 -2.18 -18.41 17.06
CA ILE A 208 -3.13 -18.70 15.98
C ILE A 208 -4.56 -18.70 16.54
N ARG A 209 -5.51 -18.27 15.71
CA ARG A 209 -6.93 -18.22 16.07
C ARG A 209 -7.62 -19.42 15.45
N PHE A 210 -8.42 -20.16 16.19
CA PHE A 210 -9.15 -21.32 15.70
C PHE A 210 -10.53 -21.42 16.33
N ALA A 211 -11.45 -22.12 15.67
CA ALA A 211 -12.77 -22.36 16.20
C ALA A 211 -12.71 -23.43 17.31
N PRO A 212 -13.44 -23.28 18.43
CA PRO A 212 -13.48 -24.31 19.46
C PRO A 212 -14.17 -25.59 18.93
N GLY A 213 -13.62 -26.75 19.26
CA GLY A 213 -14.13 -28.04 18.82
C GLY A 213 -13.49 -29.21 19.57
N LYS A 214 -14.15 -30.37 19.53
CA LYS A 214 -13.61 -31.62 20.12
C LYS A 214 -12.44 -32.18 19.35
N GLU A 215 -12.41 -31.98 18.05
CA GLU A 215 -11.32 -32.29 17.14
C GLU A 215 -11.09 -31.07 16.24
N GLN A 216 -9.84 -30.81 15.89
CA GLN A 216 -9.46 -29.73 15.01
C GLN A 216 -8.98 -30.32 13.68
N THR A 217 -9.43 -29.70 12.60
CA THR A 217 -8.91 -29.94 11.26
C THR A 217 -8.42 -28.62 10.72
N PHE A 218 -7.15 -28.54 10.39
CA PHE A 218 -6.54 -27.32 9.84
C PHE A 218 -6.20 -27.52 8.35
N GLY A 219 -6.20 -26.44 7.61
CA GLY A 219 -5.51 -26.41 6.33
C GLY A 219 -3.99 -26.32 6.55
N LEU A 220 -3.18 -27.05 5.78
CA LEU A 220 -1.73 -27.02 5.85
C LEU A 220 -1.13 -26.88 4.46
N LEU A 221 -0.22 -25.91 4.30
CA LEU A 221 0.60 -25.77 3.10
C LEU A 221 2.04 -25.51 3.52
N ILE A 222 2.94 -26.36 3.05
CA ILE A 222 4.37 -26.24 3.32
C ILE A 222 5.06 -25.92 2.00
N SER A 223 5.88 -24.87 1.94
CA SER A 223 6.62 -24.54 0.73
C SER A 223 8.06 -24.16 1.05
N ARG A 224 8.96 -24.57 0.16
CA ARG A 224 10.40 -24.30 0.22
C ARG A 224 10.84 -23.50 -1.00
N ASP A 225 11.57 -22.42 -0.77
CA ASP A 225 12.24 -21.66 -1.82
C ASP A 225 13.73 -22.04 -1.83
N VAL A 226 14.24 -22.57 -2.94
CA VAL A 226 15.67 -22.86 -3.14
C VAL A 226 16.30 -21.66 -3.85
N ALA A 227 16.95 -20.80 -3.08
CA ALA A 227 17.37 -19.46 -3.55
C ALA A 227 18.33 -19.52 -4.75
N ARG A 228 19.35 -20.40 -4.71
CA ARG A 228 20.38 -20.45 -5.76
C ARG A 228 19.88 -20.90 -7.13
N THR A 229 18.81 -21.72 -7.18
CA THR A 229 18.22 -22.19 -8.44
C THR A 229 16.96 -21.44 -8.82
N GLY A 230 16.32 -20.77 -7.86
CA GLY A 230 15.02 -20.15 -8.02
C GLY A 230 13.89 -21.16 -8.20
N GLN A 231 14.09 -22.40 -7.70
CA GLN A 231 13.02 -23.39 -7.61
C GLN A 231 12.18 -23.14 -6.38
N ARG A 232 10.89 -23.41 -6.51
CA ARG A 232 9.92 -23.40 -5.42
C ARG A 232 9.14 -24.70 -5.44
N ILE A 233 9.10 -25.36 -4.30
CA ILE A 233 8.42 -26.64 -4.13
C ILE A 233 7.40 -26.51 -3.01
N SER A 234 6.32 -27.27 -3.08
CA SER A 234 5.28 -27.23 -2.06
C SER A 234 4.61 -28.59 -1.85
N TRP A 235 4.05 -28.74 -0.67
CA TRP A 235 3.08 -29.76 -0.32
C TRP A 235 1.85 -29.08 0.32
N PRO A 236 0.64 -29.32 -0.21
CA PRO A 236 0.34 -29.89 -1.53
C PRO A 236 0.90 -29.02 -2.67
N LEU A 237 0.76 -29.51 -3.92
CA LEU A 237 1.16 -28.73 -5.07
C LEU A 237 0.37 -27.42 -5.16
N LEU A 238 1.07 -26.28 -5.10
CA LEU A 238 0.52 -24.97 -5.33
C LEU A 238 0.41 -24.70 -6.84
N SER A 239 -0.80 -24.75 -7.39
CA SER A 239 -0.98 -24.52 -8.82
C SER A 239 -1.07 -23.04 -9.15
N ARG A 240 -0.26 -22.59 -10.11
CA ARG A 240 -0.29 -21.21 -10.66
C ARG A 240 -1.47 -20.96 -11.59
N LYS A 241 -2.22 -22.00 -11.94
CA LYS A 241 -3.42 -21.91 -12.80
C LYS A 241 -4.68 -21.59 -11.99
N VAL A 242 -4.66 -21.85 -10.69
CA VAL A 242 -5.74 -21.59 -9.77
C VAL A 242 -5.50 -20.24 -9.10
N ASN A 243 -6.53 -19.42 -9.00
CA ASN A 243 -6.46 -18.20 -8.21
C ASN A 243 -6.79 -18.54 -6.76
N GLY A 244 -5.86 -18.26 -5.85
CA GLY A 244 -5.95 -18.55 -4.43
C GLY A 244 -4.63 -19.11 -3.90
N TYR A 245 -4.43 -19.01 -2.61
CA TYR A 245 -3.27 -19.52 -1.89
C TYR A 245 -3.71 -20.42 -0.73
N VAL A 246 -4.56 -19.88 0.17
CA VAL A 246 -5.08 -20.65 1.33
C VAL A 246 -5.98 -21.79 0.87
N SER A 247 -6.83 -21.53 -0.12
CA SER A 247 -7.75 -22.52 -0.70
C SER A 247 -7.07 -23.70 -1.42
N GLN A 248 -5.74 -23.67 -1.55
CA GLN A 248 -4.94 -24.76 -2.10
C GLN A 248 -4.24 -25.57 -1.01
N ALA A 249 -4.49 -25.31 0.26
CA ALA A 249 -3.95 -26.07 1.37
C ALA A 249 -4.44 -27.53 1.35
N GLY A 250 -3.62 -28.42 1.89
CA GLY A 250 -4.02 -29.77 2.23
C GLY A 250 -4.67 -29.82 3.61
N THR A 251 -5.18 -30.97 3.97
CA THR A 251 -5.86 -31.18 5.25
C THR A 251 -4.89 -31.74 6.30
N LEU A 252 -4.80 -31.08 7.46
CA LEU A 252 -4.12 -31.59 8.65
C LEU A 252 -5.16 -32.02 9.68
N SER A 253 -5.24 -33.32 9.94
CA SER A 253 -6.14 -33.95 10.91
C SER A 253 -5.40 -34.50 12.13
N GLY A 254 -6.12 -35.15 13.05
CA GLY A 254 -5.53 -35.83 14.21
C GLY A 254 -5.24 -34.91 15.40
N ILE A 255 -5.62 -33.63 15.34
CA ILE A 255 -5.50 -32.73 16.47
C ILE A 255 -6.76 -32.85 17.33
N GLY A 256 -6.61 -33.33 18.56
CA GLY A 256 -7.70 -33.47 19.53
C GLY A 256 -8.18 -32.10 20.06
N ALA A 257 -9.06 -32.15 21.05
CA ALA A 257 -9.53 -30.96 21.71
C ALA A 257 -8.38 -30.10 22.27
N LEU A 258 -8.32 -28.86 21.86
CA LEU A 258 -7.34 -27.91 22.36
C LEU A 258 -7.98 -27.03 23.45
N PRO A 259 -7.29 -26.78 24.57
CA PRO A 259 -7.77 -25.81 25.54
C PRO A 259 -7.83 -24.41 24.92
N THR A 260 -8.83 -23.65 25.27
CA THR A 260 -8.90 -22.24 24.86
C THR A 260 -7.76 -21.48 25.52
N PRO A 261 -6.76 -21.00 24.78
CA PRO A 261 -5.63 -20.30 25.37
C PRO A 261 -6.08 -18.97 25.98
N ARG A 262 -5.63 -18.68 27.19
CA ARG A 262 -5.71 -17.32 27.71
C ARG A 262 -4.74 -16.44 26.94
N ARG A 263 -5.24 -15.35 26.37
CA ARG A 263 -4.47 -14.37 25.61
C ARG A 263 -4.55 -13.03 26.34
N LEU A 264 -3.58 -12.75 27.16
CA LEU A 264 -3.41 -11.42 27.73
C LEU A 264 -1.97 -11.01 27.51
N GLU A 265 -1.76 -10.06 26.62
CA GLU A 265 -0.46 -9.46 26.37
C GLU A 265 -0.53 -8.00 26.78
N ILE A 266 0.41 -7.56 27.59
CA ILE A 266 0.53 -6.17 28.03
C ILE A 266 1.94 -5.71 27.70
N ALA A 267 2.08 -4.63 26.95
CA ALA A 267 3.35 -4.06 26.59
C ALA A 267 3.46 -2.59 27.04
N PRO A 268 3.78 -2.34 28.35
CA PRO A 268 4.13 -1.00 28.78
C PRO A 268 5.40 -0.53 28.09
N TYR A 269 5.45 0.77 27.80
CA TYR A 269 6.64 1.39 27.25
C TYR A 269 6.88 2.78 27.78
N ALA A 270 8.16 3.16 27.74
CA ALA A 270 8.64 4.51 28.02
C ALA A 270 9.41 5.03 26.81
N VAL A 271 9.16 6.27 26.46
CA VAL A 271 9.86 6.97 25.39
C VAL A 271 10.46 8.25 25.94
N VAL A 272 11.77 8.42 25.74
CA VAL A 272 12.44 9.69 25.97
C VAL A 272 12.82 10.26 24.61
N LYS A 273 12.33 11.45 24.31
CA LYS A 273 12.53 12.14 23.05
C LYS A 273 13.16 13.51 23.33
N ASN A 274 14.28 13.79 22.69
CA ASN A 274 14.90 15.11 22.64
C ASN A 274 14.94 15.56 21.18
N SER A 275 14.42 16.75 20.90
CA SER A 275 14.39 17.31 19.56
C SER A 275 15.10 18.65 19.51
N THR A 276 15.71 18.97 18.38
CA THR A 276 16.15 20.32 18.04
C THR A 276 15.29 20.74 16.85
N ARG A 277 14.61 21.88 16.98
CA ARG A 277 13.79 22.45 15.90
C ARG A 277 14.37 23.78 15.49
N ASP A 278 14.52 23.98 14.18
CA ASP A 278 14.82 25.30 13.58
C ASP A 278 13.52 25.92 13.07
N PHE A 279 13.17 27.09 13.61
CA PHE A 279 11.97 27.82 13.19
C PHE A 279 12.22 28.76 12.00
N GLY A 280 13.45 28.77 11.48
CA GLY A 280 13.78 29.61 10.32
C GLY A 280 13.78 31.10 10.59
N SER A 281 13.69 31.88 9.51
CA SER A 281 13.62 33.34 9.51
C SER A 281 12.20 33.86 9.70
N GLU A 282 11.17 33.10 9.39
CA GLU A 282 9.75 33.49 9.43
C GLU A 282 9.11 33.39 10.82
N ARG A 283 9.91 33.16 11.85
CA ARG A 283 9.41 33.09 13.23
C ARG A 283 8.89 34.43 13.74
N ALA A 284 7.93 34.38 14.64
CA ALA A 284 7.42 35.58 15.31
C ALA A 284 8.54 36.34 16.04
N ALA A 285 8.45 37.67 16.08
CA ALA A 285 9.44 38.50 16.77
C ALA A 285 9.54 38.09 18.26
N GLY A 286 10.77 37.87 18.73
CA GLY A 286 11.05 37.46 20.12
C GLY A 286 11.09 35.93 20.35
N VAL A 287 10.73 35.10 19.38
CA VAL A 287 10.89 33.65 19.43
C VAL A 287 12.33 33.28 19.07
N ALA A 288 12.95 32.45 19.92
CA ALA A 288 14.29 31.91 19.62
C ALA A 288 14.26 31.08 18.33
N ARG A 289 15.32 31.18 17.51
CA ARG A 289 15.44 30.40 16.28
C ARG A 289 15.40 28.89 16.52
N TYR A 290 15.97 28.45 17.61
CA TYR A 290 16.02 27.03 17.97
C TYR A 290 15.22 26.78 19.24
N ASP A 291 14.49 25.67 19.21
CA ASP A 291 13.84 25.07 20.37
C ASP A 291 14.42 23.68 20.62
N HIS A 292 14.53 23.30 21.89
CA HIS A 292 15.09 22.03 22.32
C HIS A 292 14.12 21.25 23.22
N PRO A 293 12.92 20.89 22.74
CA PRO A 293 11.96 20.19 23.56
C PRO A 293 12.43 18.80 23.93
N SER A 294 12.35 18.51 25.23
CA SER A 294 12.54 17.17 25.78
C SER A 294 11.24 16.68 26.36
N HIS A 295 10.80 15.52 25.92
CA HIS A 295 9.56 14.91 26.37
C HIS A 295 9.80 13.47 26.81
N MET A 296 9.18 13.11 27.93
CA MET A 296 9.03 11.72 28.33
C MET A 296 7.57 11.31 28.18
N THR A 297 7.35 10.24 27.47
CA THR A 297 6.02 9.68 27.22
C THR A 297 5.95 8.29 27.83
N LEU A 298 4.92 8.04 28.61
CA LEU A 298 4.56 6.70 29.08
C LEU A 298 3.29 6.25 28.37
N GLY A 299 3.30 5.04 27.92
CA GLY A 299 2.15 4.44 27.26
C GLY A 299 2.11 2.93 27.46
N ALA A 300 1.06 2.32 26.98
CA ALA A 300 0.89 0.87 27.04
C ALA A 300 0.05 0.36 25.89
N ASP A 301 0.45 -0.77 25.37
CA ASP A 301 -0.34 -1.57 24.44
C ASP A 301 -0.90 -2.78 25.19
N LEU A 302 -2.16 -3.12 24.92
CA LEU A 302 -2.88 -4.25 25.47
C LEU A 302 -3.43 -5.07 24.32
N LYS A 303 -3.18 -6.40 24.36
CA LYS A 303 -3.86 -7.36 23.49
C LYS A 303 -4.54 -8.40 24.36
N TYR A 304 -5.86 -8.49 24.24
CA TYR A 304 -6.68 -9.41 25.04
C TYR A 304 -7.57 -10.26 24.15
N GLY A 305 -7.37 -11.57 24.22
CA GLY A 305 -8.27 -12.56 23.60
C GLY A 305 -9.52 -12.74 24.41
N LEU A 306 -10.62 -12.12 24.00
CA LEU A 306 -11.95 -12.30 24.60
C LEU A 306 -12.46 -13.73 24.40
N SER A 307 -12.06 -14.36 23.30
CA SER A 307 -12.28 -15.78 22.99
C SER A 307 -11.17 -16.27 22.05
N SER A 308 -11.18 -17.53 21.66
CA SER A 308 -10.21 -18.07 20.70
C SER A 308 -10.21 -17.37 19.35
N ASN A 309 -11.29 -16.65 19.03
CA ASN A 309 -11.53 -16.05 17.72
C ASN A 309 -11.84 -14.53 17.78
N LEU A 310 -11.82 -13.90 18.94
CA LEU A 310 -12.10 -12.47 19.12
C LEU A 310 -11.01 -11.82 19.96
N THR A 311 -10.36 -10.81 19.43
CA THR A 311 -9.24 -10.10 20.07
C THR A 311 -9.55 -8.61 20.20
N LEU A 312 -9.29 -8.08 21.37
CA LEU A 312 -9.26 -6.65 21.66
C LEU A 312 -7.80 -6.20 21.71
N ASP A 313 -7.45 -5.27 20.86
CA ASP A 313 -6.19 -4.51 20.90
C ASP A 313 -6.50 -3.09 21.36
N ALA A 314 -5.78 -2.58 22.34
CA ALA A 314 -5.95 -1.22 22.82
C ALA A 314 -4.60 -0.57 23.07
N THR A 315 -4.53 0.74 22.89
CA THR A 315 -3.34 1.52 23.15
C THR A 315 -3.70 2.82 23.86
N ILE A 316 -2.85 3.21 24.78
CA ILE A 316 -2.97 4.47 25.50
C ILE A 316 -1.71 5.27 25.24
N ASN A 317 -1.89 6.52 24.80
CA ASN A 317 -0.82 7.47 24.51
C ASN A 317 0.27 6.88 23.58
N PRO A 318 -0.12 6.36 22.38
CA PRO A 318 0.82 5.67 21.49
C PRO A 318 1.90 6.60 20.97
N ASP A 319 3.15 6.11 20.97
CA ASP A 319 4.28 6.78 20.33
C ASP A 319 4.81 5.94 19.16
N PHE A 320 4.92 6.55 18.00
CA PHE A 320 5.38 5.95 16.74
C PHE A 320 6.72 6.51 16.26
N GLY A 321 7.48 7.14 17.13
CA GLY A 321 8.76 7.77 16.78
C GLY A 321 9.82 6.83 16.22
N GLN A 322 9.67 5.51 16.38
CA GLN A 322 10.56 4.52 15.77
C GLN A 322 10.22 4.22 14.29
N VAL A 323 9.09 4.71 13.80
CA VAL A 323 8.65 4.47 12.44
C VAL A 323 9.46 5.35 11.47
N GLU A 324 9.85 4.77 10.33
CA GLU A 324 10.55 5.50 9.28
C GLU A 324 9.67 6.62 8.71
N ALA A 325 10.27 7.80 8.51
CA ALA A 325 9.59 8.93 7.89
C ALA A 325 9.18 8.64 6.43
N ASP A 326 8.14 9.31 5.97
CA ASP A 326 7.72 9.24 4.58
C ASP A 326 8.81 9.83 3.66
N PRO A 327 8.94 9.33 2.41
CA PRO A 327 9.94 9.83 1.49
C PRO A 327 9.71 11.31 1.14
N ALA A 328 10.82 12.03 0.91
CA ALA A 328 10.80 13.42 0.47
C ALA A 328 10.24 13.52 -0.96
N GLN A 329 9.31 14.45 -1.17
CA GLN A 329 8.76 14.76 -2.48
C GLN A 329 8.17 16.16 -2.53
N LEU A 330 8.24 16.81 -3.67
CA LEU A 330 7.57 18.06 -3.96
C LEU A 330 6.31 17.80 -4.78
N ASN A 331 5.14 18.12 -4.22
CA ASN A 331 3.86 17.95 -4.90
C ASN A 331 3.35 19.30 -5.42
N LEU A 332 3.42 19.50 -6.73
CA LEU A 332 2.88 20.66 -7.44
C LEU A 332 1.48 20.41 -8.03
N THR A 333 0.90 19.25 -7.81
CA THR A 333 -0.42 18.89 -8.32
C THR A 333 -1.54 19.44 -7.44
N ALA A 334 -2.78 19.36 -7.95
CA ALA A 334 -3.97 19.73 -7.19
C ALA A 334 -4.43 18.64 -6.20
N PHE A 335 -3.77 17.49 -6.17
CA PHE A 335 -4.22 16.30 -5.44
C PHE A 335 -3.30 15.96 -4.26
N GLU A 336 -3.90 15.50 -3.18
CA GLU A 336 -3.16 15.02 -2.01
C GLU A 336 -2.34 13.75 -2.35
N THR A 337 -1.13 13.66 -1.80
CA THR A 337 -0.29 12.47 -1.93
C THR A 337 -0.74 11.37 -0.96
N PHE A 338 -0.82 10.16 -1.45
CA PHE A 338 -1.08 8.98 -0.63
C PHE A 338 0.23 8.45 -0.01
N PHE A 339 0.19 8.17 1.30
CA PHE A 339 1.26 7.46 2.00
C PHE A 339 0.71 6.21 2.66
N GLU A 340 1.43 5.12 2.55
CA GLU A 340 1.08 3.88 3.24
C GLU A 340 1.14 4.02 4.75
N GLU A 341 0.26 3.29 5.46
CA GLU A 341 0.32 3.21 6.92
C GLU A 341 1.58 2.45 7.37
N ARG A 342 2.23 2.92 8.43
CA ARG A 342 3.44 2.32 8.99
C ARG A 342 3.39 2.12 10.51
N ARG A 343 2.33 2.61 11.16
CA ARG A 343 2.15 2.52 12.60
C ARG A 343 1.61 1.15 12.99
N PRO A 344 2.33 0.37 13.82
CA PRO A 344 2.00 -1.04 14.11
C PRO A 344 0.56 -1.28 14.57
N PHE A 345 0.02 -0.43 15.45
CA PHE A 345 -1.36 -0.55 15.93
C PHE A 345 -2.39 -0.54 14.79
N PHE A 346 -2.19 0.28 13.76
CA PHE A 346 -3.13 0.40 12.63
C PHE A 346 -2.85 -0.62 11.52
N LEU A 347 -1.65 -1.17 11.45
CA LEU A 347 -1.28 -2.18 10.47
C LEU A 347 -1.85 -3.55 10.85
N GLU A 348 -1.68 -3.99 12.08
CA GLU A 348 -2.11 -5.31 12.50
C GLU A 348 -3.62 -5.49 12.34
N GLY A 349 -4.03 -6.50 11.56
CA GLY A 349 -5.42 -6.78 11.24
C GLY A 349 -6.10 -5.73 10.36
N ALA A 350 -5.34 -4.87 9.68
CA ALA A 350 -5.87 -3.84 8.77
C ALA A 350 -6.76 -4.42 7.68
N GLY A 351 -6.49 -5.64 7.25
CA GLY A 351 -7.24 -6.31 6.18
C GLY A 351 -8.74 -6.38 6.42
N ILE A 352 -9.17 -6.51 7.68
CA ILE A 352 -10.61 -6.55 8.00
C ILE A 352 -11.31 -5.21 7.73
N PHE A 353 -10.57 -4.08 7.85
CA PHE A 353 -11.11 -2.73 7.64
C PHE A 353 -11.02 -2.26 6.18
N ASN A 354 -10.61 -3.12 5.26
CA ASN A 354 -10.53 -2.77 3.85
C ASN A 354 -11.94 -2.63 3.24
N PHE A 355 -12.21 -1.43 2.74
CA PHE A 355 -13.34 -1.12 1.87
C PHE A 355 -12.83 -0.19 0.77
N ASN A 356 -12.20 -0.80 -0.24
CA ASN A 356 -11.52 -0.05 -1.29
C ASN A 356 -12.51 0.44 -2.34
N THR A 357 -12.67 1.75 -2.42
CA THR A 357 -13.53 2.39 -3.40
C THR A 357 -12.86 2.54 -4.76
N ASN A 358 -11.55 2.79 -4.78
CA ASN A 358 -10.75 2.78 -6.00
C ASN A 358 -9.34 2.30 -5.68
N CYS A 359 -8.89 1.26 -6.35
CA CYS A 359 -7.48 0.92 -6.39
C CYS A 359 -6.98 1.32 -7.78
N GLY A 360 -6.10 2.30 -7.81
CA GLY A 360 -5.40 2.73 -9.02
C GLY A 360 -4.41 1.68 -9.50
N ASP A 361 -3.56 2.05 -10.41
CA ASP A 361 -2.40 1.25 -10.77
C ASP A 361 -1.48 1.07 -9.55
N ILE A 362 -0.64 0.08 -9.61
CA ILE A 362 0.17 -0.50 -8.52
C ILE A 362 0.84 0.54 -7.59
N ASP A 363 1.09 1.75 -8.07
CA ASP A 363 1.86 2.77 -7.36
C ASP A 363 1.03 3.89 -6.70
N SER A 364 -0.29 3.94 -6.88
CA SER A 364 -1.11 5.08 -6.43
C SER A 364 -1.93 4.85 -5.16
N GLY A 365 -1.80 3.70 -4.51
CA GLY A 365 -2.57 3.33 -3.33
C GLY A 365 -4.06 3.09 -3.61
N CYS A 366 -4.77 2.56 -2.63
CA CYS A 366 -6.22 2.37 -2.72
C CYS A 366 -6.94 3.48 -1.98
N THR A 367 -7.85 4.17 -2.67
CA THR A 367 -8.82 5.04 -2.00
C THR A 367 -9.88 4.19 -1.32
N GLY A 368 -10.42 4.64 -0.18
CA GLY A 368 -11.37 3.86 0.58
C GLY A 368 -12.15 4.68 1.59
N LEU A 369 -13.12 4.05 2.22
CA LEU A 369 -13.89 4.65 3.31
C LEU A 369 -13.08 4.82 4.59
N PHE A 370 -11.98 4.09 4.75
CA PHE A 370 -11.08 4.17 5.88
C PHE A 370 -9.62 4.27 5.45
N TYR A 371 -8.93 5.24 6.01
CA TYR A 371 -7.50 5.49 5.86
C TYR A 371 -6.93 5.91 7.21
N SER A 372 -6.27 5.01 7.90
CA SER A 372 -5.85 5.16 9.30
C SER A 372 -4.96 6.38 9.55
N ARG A 373 -4.22 6.85 8.53
CA ARG A 373 -3.39 8.07 8.65
C ARG A 373 -4.17 9.36 8.89
N ARG A 374 -5.50 9.34 8.73
CA ARG A 374 -6.36 10.48 9.15
C ARG A 374 -6.37 10.64 10.67
N ILE A 375 -6.19 9.55 11.41
CA ILE A 375 -6.12 9.56 12.87
C ILE A 375 -4.72 10.00 13.29
N GLY A 376 -4.61 11.14 13.95
CA GLY A 376 -3.32 11.71 14.38
C GLY A 376 -2.54 12.44 13.26
N ARG A 377 -3.22 12.88 12.19
CA ARG A 377 -2.62 13.68 11.10
C ARG A 377 -2.05 15.00 11.59
N ASN A 378 -1.35 15.70 10.72
CA ASN A 378 -0.92 17.07 11.00
C ASN A 378 -2.14 17.94 11.32
N PRO A 379 -2.03 18.89 12.28
CA PRO A 379 -3.11 19.83 12.58
C PRO A 379 -3.60 20.55 11.33
N GLN A 380 -4.90 20.49 11.07
CA GLN A 380 -5.49 20.91 9.80
C GLN A 380 -5.45 22.42 9.58
N LEU A 381 -5.48 23.18 10.66
CA LEU A 381 -5.50 24.66 10.63
C LEU A 381 -4.12 25.28 10.87
N ALA A 382 -3.07 24.45 10.98
CA ALA A 382 -1.71 24.96 11.16
C ALA A 382 -1.21 25.80 9.98
N GLY A 383 -1.62 25.43 8.76
CA GLY A 383 -1.28 26.17 7.55
C GLY A 383 -2.08 27.47 7.34
N ASP A 384 -3.27 27.57 7.96
CA ASP A 384 -4.16 28.72 7.79
C ASP A 384 -3.81 29.87 8.75
N TYR A 385 -3.49 29.54 10.00
CA TYR A 385 -3.18 30.55 11.03
C TYR A 385 -2.22 30.10 12.12
N GLY A 386 -1.60 28.93 11.99
CA GLY A 386 -0.47 28.56 12.85
C GLY A 386 0.83 29.21 12.41
N ASP A 387 1.82 29.20 13.27
CA ASP A 387 3.18 29.64 12.94
C ASP A 387 4.17 28.46 12.85
N ALA A 388 5.45 28.76 12.62
CA ALA A 388 6.52 27.77 12.53
C ALA A 388 6.71 26.94 13.82
N THR A 389 6.20 27.40 14.97
CA THR A 389 6.26 26.67 16.25
C THR A 389 5.12 25.67 16.41
N SER A 390 4.15 25.66 15.51
CA SER A 390 2.99 24.78 15.56
C SER A 390 3.40 23.30 15.55
N PRO A 391 2.76 22.45 16.36
CA PRO A 391 2.98 21.01 16.31
C PRO A 391 2.69 20.42 14.91
N THR A 392 3.50 19.46 14.51
CA THR A 392 3.37 18.79 13.19
C THR A 392 2.61 17.46 13.25
N ALA A 393 2.05 17.09 14.40
CA ALA A 393 1.25 15.89 14.58
C ALA A 393 0.23 16.09 15.68
N THR A 394 -0.92 15.45 15.53
CA THR A 394 -1.98 15.43 16.54
C THR A 394 -1.83 14.19 17.42
N PRO A 395 -1.63 14.32 18.74
CA PRO A 395 -1.51 13.19 19.64
C PRO A 395 -2.79 12.35 19.67
N ILE A 396 -2.64 11.03 19.72
CA ILE A 396 -3.71 10.08 19.92
C ILE A 396 -3.75 9.77 21.43
N ALA A 397 -4.83 10.16 22.11
CA ALA A 397 -4.96 9.89 23.54
C ALA A 397 -5.16 8.39 23.81
N THR A 398 -6.04 7.76 23.04
CA THR A 398 -6.34 6.33 23.13
C THR A 398 -6.91 5.81 21.82
N ALA A 399 -6.65 4.54 21.56
CA ALA A 399 -7.32 3.82 20.48
C ALA A 399 -7.59 2.38 20.92
N ALA A 400 -8.71 1.83 20.46
CA ALA A 400 -9.10 0.44 20.70
C ALA A 400 -9.59 -0.19 19.41
N LYS A 401 -9.26 -1.46 19.21
CA LYS A 401 -9.62 -2.22 18.02
C LYS A 401 -10.08 -3.62 18.44
N LEU A 402 -11.29 -3.99 18.06
CA LEU A 402 -11.86 -5.31 18.26
C LEU A 402 -11.92 -6.02 16.91
N THR A 403 -11.25 -7.15 16.78
CA THR A 403 -11.25 -7.94 15.55
C THR A 403 -11.57 -9.40 15.84
N GLY A 404 -12.38 -10.02 14.98
CA GLY A 404 -12.70 -11.43 15.15
C GLY A 404 -13.35 -12.05 13.93
N ARG A 405 -13.23 -13.39 13.88
CA ARG A 405 -13.87 -14.22 12.88
C ARG A 405 -14.56 -15.39 13.57
N PHE A 406 -15.80 -15.64 13.23
CA PHE A 406 -16.63 -16.67 13.84
C PHE A 406 -16.76 -17.89 12.92
N ALA A 407 -16.92 -19.08 13.50
CA ALA A 407 -17.06 -20.34 12.77
C ALA A 407 -18.21 -20.34 11.75
N ASN A 408 -19.24 -19.54 11.98
CA ASN A 408 -20.36 -19.36 11.05
C ASN A 408 -20.04 -18.44 9.87
N GLY A 409 -18.78 -18.02 9.69
CA GLY A 409 -18.28 -17.20 8.58
C GLY A 409 -18.54 -15.69 8.75
N PHE A 410 -18.95 -15.20 9.91
CA PHE A 410 -18.93 -13.77 10.19
C PHE A 410 -17.54 -13.31 10.59
N SER A 411 -17.12 -12.16 10.05
CA SER A 411 -15.95 -11.40 10.51
C SER A 411 -16.42 -10.02 10.97
N VAL A 412 -15.88 -9.56 12.10
CA VAL A 412 -16.22 -8.27 12.70
C VAL A 412 -14.94 -7.51 13.00
N GLY A 413 -14.89 -6.26 12.60
CA GLY A 413 -13.86 -5.28 12.96
C GLY A 413 -14.53 -4.03 13.51
N MET A 414 -14.11 -3.57 14.67
CA MET A 414 -14.49 -2.30 15.25
C MET A 414 -13.24 -1.56 15.68
N LEU A 415 -13.14 -0.29 15.35
CA LEU A 415 -12.05 0.58 15.77
C LEU A 415 -12.63 1.88 16.28
N ASP A 416 -12.15 2.34 17.43
CA ASP A 416 -12.44 3.66 17.97
C ASP A 416 -11.15 4.32 18.45
N ALA A 417 -10.97 5.60 18.12
CA ALA A 417 -9.79 6.37 18.49
C ALA A 417 -10.16 7.81 18.85
N VAL A 418 -9.50 8.35 19.85
CA VAL A 418 -9.66 9.73 20.29
C VAL A 418 -8.33 10.46 20.17
N THR A 419 -8.35 11.58 19.45
CA THR A 419 -7.21 12.50 19.35
C THR A 419 -7.36 13.68 20.31
N GLU A 420 -6.23 14.24 20.71
CA GLU A 420 -6.23 15.41 21.58
C GLU A 420 -6.47 16.70 20.81
N ARG A 421 -6.85 17.77 21.53
CA ARG A 421 -6.84 19.13 21.03
C ARG A 421 -5.41 19.62 20.93
N VAL A 422 -5.05 20.20 19.79
CA VAL A 422 -3.73 20.83 19.58
C VAL A 422 -3.89 22.32 19.43
N GLU A 423 -3.04 23.08 20.12
CA GLU A 423 -3.00 24.54 20.04
C GLU A 423 -1.71 25.02 19.38
N GLY A 424 -1.82 26.01 18.54
CA GLY A 424 -0.72 26.74 17.92
C GLY A 424 -0.72 28.23 18.33
N VAL A 425 0.37 28.91 18.08
CA VAL A 425 0.46 30.39 18.19
C VAL A 425 -0.11 30.94 16.89
N ILE A 426 -1.07 31.86 17.00
CA ILE A 426 -1.84 32.37 15.85
C ILE A 426 -1.59 33.86 15.54
N ASP A 427 -0.78 34.55 16.36
CA ASP A 427 -0.39 35.94 16.10
C ASP A 427 0.94 36.31 16.77
N VAL A 428 1.50 37.44 16.40
CA VAL A 428 2.76 37.98 16.93
C VAL A 428 2.70 38.34 18.43
N GLY A 429 1.51 38.43 19.01
CA GLY A 429 1.31 38.63 20.45
C GLY A 429 1.37 37.34 21.27
N GLY A 430 1.57 36.19 20.61
CA GLY A 430 1.66 34.90 21.25
C GLY A 430 0.31 34.31 21.69
N ARG A 431 -0.81 34.81 21.13
CA ARG A 431 -2.13 34.26 21.37
C ARG A 431 -2.21 32.84 20.81
N ARG A 432 -2.77 31.91 21.59
CA ARG A 432 -2.95 30.51 21.22
C ARG A 432 -4.42 30.23 20.88
N ALA A 433 -4.62 29.41 19.86
CA ALA A 433 -5.93 28.87 19.51
C ALA A 433 -5.81 27.40 19.04
N ALA A 434 -6.93 26.72 18.97
CA ALA A 434 -6.95 25.35 18.45
C ALA A 434 -6.63 25.34 16.97
N ILE A 435 -5.54 24.69 16.60
CA ILE A 435 -5.19 24.37 15.22
C ILE A 435 -5.64 22.94 14.81
N GLU A 436 -5.99 22.11 15.79
CA GLU A 436 -6.73 20.87 15.63
C GLU A 436 -7.67 20.67 16.82
N PRO A 437 -8.98 20.50 16.61
CA PRO A 437 -9.91 20.19 17.68
C PRO A 437 -9.76 18.73 18.14
N ARG A 438 -10.17 18.45 19.38
CA ARG A 438 -10.34 17.05 19.81
C ARG A 438 -11.35 16.35 18.91
N ALA A 439 -11.01 15.13 18.48
CA ALA A 439 -11.86 14.34 17.61
C ALA A 439 -11.97 12.88 18.06
N ASN A 440 -13.13 12.30 17.81
CA ASN A 440 -13.37 10.85 17.90
C ASN A 440 -13.54 10.28 16.51
N TYR A 441 -12.88 9.15 16.25
CA TYR A 441 -12.91 8.40 15.00
C TYR A 441 -13.44 7.00 15.29
N SER A 442 -14.49 6.59 14.59
CA SER A 442 -15.10 5.27 14.76
C SER A 442 -15.23 4.54 13.43
N VAL A 443 -14.93 3.25 13.42
CA VAL A 443 -15.07 2.38 12.26
C VAL A 443 -15.72 1.07 12.69
N LEU A 444 -16.74 0.65 11.95
CA LEU A 444 -17.37 -0.67 12.10
C LEU A 444 -17.34 -1.40 10.75
N ARG A 445 -16.84 -2.62 10.75
CA ARG A 445 -16.83 -3.52 9.60
C ARG A 445 -17.44 -4.85 9.97
N VAL A 446 -18.38 -5.32 9.17
CA VAL A 446 -18.95 -6.66 9.29
C VAL A 446 -18.91 -7.32 7.92
N GLN A 447 -18.41 -8.54 7.85
CA GLN A 447 -18.44 -9.37 6.65
C GLN A 447 -19.06 -10.72 6.95
N LYS A 448 -19.77 -11.27 5.99
CA LYS A 448 -20.34 -12.61 6.02
C LYS A 448 -19.89 -13.38 4.80
N ASP A 449 -19.17 -14.46 5.02
CA ASP A 449 -18.79 -15.37 3.97
C ASP A 449 -19.95 -16.24 3.48
N HIS A 450 -19.95 -16.57 2.21
CA HIS A 450 -20.78 -17.65 1.69
C HIS A 450 -20.28 -19.00 2.21
N ALA A 451 -21.21 -19.93 2.39
CA ALA A 451 -20.92 -21.25 2.96
C ALA A 451 -19.90 -22.08 2.16
N ASP A 452 -19.72 -21.79 0.87
CA ASP A 452 -18.76 -22.47 -0.01
C ASP A 452 -17.40 -21.78 -0.07
N GLY A 453 -17.14 -20.78 0.79
CA GLY A 453 -15.88 -20.01 0.82
C GLY A 453 -15.63 -19.11 -0.39
N ARG A 454 -16.48 -19.14 -1.42
CA ARG A 454 -16.22 -18.50 -2.72
C ARG A 454 -16.74 -17.09 -2.86
N GLY A 455 -17.12 -16.44 -1.78
CA GLY A 455 -17.61 -15.06 -1.83
C GLY A 455 -17.96 -14.54 -0.46
N ASP A 456 -18.30 -13.27 -0.41
CA ASP A 456 -18.70 -12.58 0.82
C ASP A 456 -19.59 -11.39 0.50
N VAL A 457 -20.34 -10.98 1.53
CA VAL A 457 -21.06 -9.71 1.59
C VAL A 457 -20.54 -8.94 2.79
N GLY A 458 -20.23 -7.68 2.60
CA GLY A 458 -19.68 -6.83 3.62
C GLY A 458 -20.48 -5.55 3.84
N PHE A 459 -20.33 -5.00 5.04
CA PHE A 459 -20.93 -3.73 5.44
C PHE A 459 -19.90 -2.94 6.24
N MET A 460 -19.74 -1.65 5.94
CA MET A 460 -18.85 -0.74 6.67
C MET A 460 -19.58 0.54 7.06
N LEU A 461 -19.29 1.04 8.25
CA LEU A 461 -19.62 2.39 8.70
C LEU A 461 -18.37 3.06 9.23
N THR A 462 -18.25 4.35 8.96
CA THR A 462 -17.22 5.22 9.53
C THR A 462 -17.84 6.50 10.06
N GLY A 463 -17.24 7.07 11.09
CA GLY A 463 -17.71 8.31 11.69
C GLY A 463 -16.56 9.12 12.30
N VAL A 464 -16.63 10.43 12.12
CA VAL A 464 -15.78 11.40 12.81
C VAL A 464 -16.64 12.43 13.48
N ASN A 465 -16.37 12.72 14.75
CA ASN A 465 -17.03 13.79 15.50
C ASN A 465 -15.95 14.70 16.10
N ARG A 466 -16.07 16.00 15.89
CA ARG A 466 -15.12 17.02 16.35
C ARG A 466 -15.74 17.94 17.38
N ALA A 467 -14.99 18.22 18.44
CA ALA A 467 -15.34 19.23 19.44
C ALA A 467 -14.86 20.61 18.96
N LEU A 468 -15.60 21.21 18.03
CA LEU A 468 -15.28 22.51 17.44
C LEU A 468 -15.50 23.66 18.43
N ASP A 469 -14.69 24.70 18.32
CA ASP A 469 -14.89 26.01 18.94
C ASP A 469 -15.19 27.08 17.89
N ALA A 470 -15.33 28.33 18.30
CA ALA A 470 -15.62 29.42 17.39
C ALA A 470 -14.52 29.69 16.36
N GLY A 471 -13.25 29.32 16.67
CA GLY A 471 -12.13 29.48 15.76
C GLY A 471 -12.03 28.37 14.71
N SER A 472 -12.42 27.16 15.04
CA SER A 472 -12.31 25.98 14.16
C SER A 472 -13.61 25.68 13.36
N SER A 473 -14.76 26.13 13.87
CA SER A 473 -16.07 25.87 13.24
C SER A 473 -16.23 26.43 11.81
N PRO A 474 -15.64 27.57 11.41
CA PRO A 474 -15.74 28.04 10.03
C PRO A 474 -14.96 27.23 9.00
N PHE A 475 -14.01 26.42 9.45
CA PHE A 475 -13.07 25.72 8.57
C PHE A 475 -13.27 24.22 8.52
N LEU A 476 -13.73 23.60 9.61
CA LEU A 476 -13.78 22.15 9.76
C LEU A 476 -15.20 21.63 9.90
N SER A 477 -15.44 20.44 9.36
CA SER A 477 -16.68 19.70 9.55
C SER A 477 -16.85 19.31 11.04
N SER A 478 -18.06 19.48 11.59
CA SER A 478 -18.41 19.03 12.95
C SER A 478 -18.58 17.51 13.03
N GLY A 479 -19.07 16.91 11.95
CA GLY A 479 -19.25 15.47 11.81
C GLY A 479 -19.16 15.03 10.36
N ALA A 480 -18.56 13.84 10.16
CA ALA A 480 -18.46 13.22 8.85
C ALA A 480 -18.73 11.72 9.00
N TYR A 481 -19.66 11.23 8.22
CA TYR A 481 -20.12 9.83 8.27
C TYR A 481 -20.10 9.24 6.88
N SER A 482 -19.61 8.00 6.76
CA SER A 482 -19.74 7.25 5.53
C SER A 482 -20.06 5.79 5.81
N GLY A 483 -20.69 5.14 4.83
CA GLY A 483 -20.99 3.73 4.93
C GLY A 483 -21.19 3.11 3.57
N GLY A 484 -21.04 1.79 3.50
CA GLY A 484 -21.18 1.06 2.25
C GLY A 484 -21.44 -0.43 2.44
N LEU A 485 -21.95 -1.01 1.39
CA LEU A 485 -22.12 -2.45 1.21
C LEU A 485 -21.22 -2.92 0.09
N ASP A 486 -20.55 -4.03 0.28
CA ASP A 486 -19.73 -4.67 -0.75
C ASP A 486 -20.08 -6.15 -0.92
N PHE A 487 -19.85 -6.64 -2.10
CA PHE A 487 -20.15 -8.00 -2.52
C PHE A 487 -18.99 -8.55 -3.36
N ARG A 488 -18.62 -9.80 -3.10
CA ARG A 488 -17.68 -10.55 -3.92
C ARG A 488 -18.19 -11.96 -4.15
N ARG A 489 -18.05 -12.46 -5.38
CA ARG A 489 -18.37 -13.85 -5.71
C ARG A 489 -17.39 -14.38 -6.75
N ARG A 490 -16.77 -15.53 -6.44
CA ARG A 490 -15.96 -16.32 -7.38
C ARG A 490 -16.75 -17.50 -7.90
N PHE A 491 -16.52 -17.87 -9.14
CA PHE A 491 -17.23 -18.95 -9.84
C PHE A 491 -16.34 -19.60 -10.92
N VAL A 492 -16.82 -20.73 -11.48
CA VAL A 492 -16.10 -21.55 -12.47
C VAL A 492 -14.70 -21.92 -11.94
N GLY A 493 -14.65 -22.67 -10.82
CA GLY A 493 -13.40 -23.12 -10.22
C GLY A 493 -12.50 -21.96 -9.73
N ASN A 494 -13.09 -20.90 -9.20
CA ASN A 494 -12.43 -19.66 -8.74
C ASN A 494 -11.71 -18.87 -9.83
N ASN A 495 -11.92 -19.20 -11.12
CA ASN A 495 -11.26 -18.50 -12.22
C ASN A 495 -11.84 -17.12 -12.51
N TYR A 496 -13.11 -16.91 -12.20
CA TYR A 496 -13.83 -15.65 -12.45
C TYR A 496 -14.30 -15.05 -11.13
N GLU A 497 -14.34 -13.71 -11.08
CA GLU A 497 -14.80 -12.96 -9.93
C GLU A 497 -15.71 -11.81 -10.35
N LEU A 498 -16.86 -11.69 -9.69
CA LEU A 498 -17.69 -10.50 -9.67
C LEU A 498 -17.49 -9.79 -8.34
N ARG A 499 -17.18 -8.50 -8.38
CA ARG A 499 -17.03 -7.65 -7.19
C ARG A 499 -17.79 -6.37 -7.41
N SER A 500 -18.54 -5.93 -6.40
CA SER A 500 -19.30 -4.66 -6.45
C SER A 500 -19.34 -4.00 -5.09
N PHE A 501 -19.55 -2.68 -5.07
CA PHE A 501 -19.94 -1.96 -3.87
C PHE A 501 -20.89 -0.82 -4.20
N ILE A 502 -21.63 -0.39 -3.18
CA ILE A 502 -22.32 0.90 -3.08
C ILE A 502 -21.93 1.56 -1.76
N ALA A 503 -21.71 2.87 -1.77
CA ALA A 503 -21.36 3.63 -0.58
C ALA A 503 -22.03 5.00 -0.60
N ALA A 504 -22.22 5.57 0.59
CA ALA A 504 -22.76 6.92 0.77
C ALA A 504 -21.97 7.69 1.84
N SER A 505 -22.00 9.02 1.75
CA SER A 505 -21.39 9.92 2.72
C SER A 505 -22.30 11.07 3.08
N ASP A 506 -22.16 11.59 4.33
CA ASP A 506 -22.85 12.76 4.87
C ASP A 506 -21.85 13.53 5.75
N VAL A 507 -21.39 14.69 5.27
CA VAL A 507 -20.46 15.57 5.98
C VAL A 507 -21.23 16.81 6.40
N ARG A 508 -21.12 17.21 7.68
CA ARG A 508 -21.89 18.30 8.30
C ARG A 508 -20.97 19.32 8.94
N GLY A 509 -21.33 20.59 8.85
CA GLY A 509 -20.55 21.69 9.42
C GLY A 509 -21.29 23.00 9.35
N SER A 510 -20.60 24.09 9.68
CA SER A 510 -21.09 25.44 9.40
C SER A 510 -21.25 25.67 7.90
N ALA A 511 -21.96 26.69 7.52
CA ALA A 511 -22.13 27.06 6.11
C ALA A 511 -20.77 27.39 5.47
N GLU A 512 -19.87 28.06 6.20
CA GLU A 512 -18.53 28.42 5.77
C GLU A 512 -17.65 27.17 5.55
N ALA A 513 -17.67 26.22 6.49
CA ALA A 513 -16.91 24.97 6.36
C ALA A 513 -17.39 24.14 5.17
N ILE A 514 -18.69 24.02 4.97
CA ILE A 514 -19.24 23.28 3.82
C ILE A 514 -19.03 24.05 2.51
N ALA A 515 -19.03 25.39 2.53
CA ALA A 515 -18.65 26.19 1.36
C ALA A 515 -17.19 26.01 0.97
N ALA A 516 -16.28 25.92 1.94
CA ALA A 516 -14.87 25.60 1.70
C ALA A 516 -14.71 24.20 1.12
N LEU A 517 -15.45 23.20 1.65
CA LEU A 517 -15.45 21.85 1.15
C LEU A 517 -15.93 21.75 -0.31
N GLN A 518 -17.01 22.45 -0.67
CA GLN A 518 -17.50 22.51 -2.05
C GLN A 518 -16.46 23.08 -3.02
N ARG A 519 -15.61 24.02 -2.56
CA ARG A 519 -14.62 24.70 -3.40
C ARG A 519 -13.26 24.04 -3.45
N ASN A 520 -13.00 23.01 -2.64
CA ASN A 520 -11.71 22.32 -2.67
C ASN A 520 -11.48 21.56 -4.00
N ASN A 521 -10.27 21.07 -4.21
CA ASN A 521 -9.90 20.37 -5.45
C ASN A 521 -10.60 19.01 -5.63
N VAL A 522 -11.17 18.43 -4.57
CA VAL A 522 -11.94 17.18 -4.65
C VAL A 522 -13.27 17.43 -5.36
N HIS A 523 -13.97 18.51 -4.99
CA HIS A 523 -15.33 18.83 -5.45
C HIS A 523 -15.38 19.87 -6.57
N ALA A 524 -14.71 21.01 -6.38
CA ALA A 524 -14.60 22.12 -7.35
C ALA A 524 -15.95 22.62 -7.91
N TYR A 525 -16.95 22.82 -7.05
CA TYR A 525 -18.29 23.32 -7.42
C TYR A 525 -18.29 24.74 -7.95
N GLN A 526 -17.23 25.53 -7.71
CA GLN A 526 -17.08 26.89 -8.22
C GLN A 526 -16.75 26.95 -9.72
N ARG A 527 -16.53 25.81 -10.38
CA ARG A 527 -16.24 25.77 -11.81
C ARG A 527 -17.33 26.46 -12.62
N PRO A 528 -17.00 27.47 -13.48
CA PRO A 528 -18.02 28.25 -14.19
C PRO A 528 -18.70 27.49 -15.33
N ASP A 529 -18.15 26.34 -15.75
CA ASP A 529 -18.61 25.55 -16.87
C ASP A 529 -19.09 24.12 -16.45
N ASP A 530 -19.55 24.01 -15.19
CA ASP A 530 -20.09 22.79 -14.59
C ASP A 530 -21.60 22.93 -14.36
N ASP A 531 -22.32 21.80 -14.45
CA ASP A 531 -23.74 21.71 -14.10
C ASP A 531 -23.98 21.64 -12.58
N VAL A 532 -22.91 21.41 -11.77
CA VAL A 532 -22.98 21.38 -10.31
C VAL A 532 -22.86 22.77 -9.73
N SER A 533 -23.94 23.25 -9.10
CA SER A 533 -23.96 24.60 -8.54
C SER A 533 -23.35 24.67 -7.14
N TYR A 534 -22.48 25.66 -6.95
CA TYR A 534 -21.98 26.09 -5.64
C TYR A 534 -23.10 26.75 -4.84
N ASP A 535 -23.29 26.33 -3.58
CA ASP A 535 -24.28 26.88 -2.66
C ASP A 535 -23.63 27.19 -1.31
N PRO A 536 -23.34 28.48 -1.02
CA PRO A 536 -22.65 28.90 0.21
C PRO A 536 -23.49 28.73 1.48
N THR A 537 -24.78 28.42 1.36
CA THR A 537 -25.68 28.28 2.51
C THR A 537 -25.83 26.86 3.03
N ARG A 538 -25.25 25.89 2.32
CA ARG A 538 -25.31 24.47 2.74
C ARG A 538 -24.57 24.25 4.03
N THR A 539 -25.19 23.48 4.91
CA THR A 539 -24.60 22.97 6.17
C THR A 539 -24.28 21.47 6.12
N ALA A 540 -24.51 20.85 4.99
CA ALA A 540 -24.16 19.44 4.75
C ALA A 540 -23.82 19.18 3.29
N LEU A 541 -22.87 18.25 3.06
CA LEU A 541 -22.52 17.71 1.74
C LEU A 541 -22.78 16.21 1.76
N ARG A 542 -23.59 15.73 0.79
CA ARG A 542 -23.99 14.33 0.69
C ARG A 542 -23.71 13.78 -0.69
N GLY A 543 -23.30 12.51 -0.72
CA GLY A 543 -23.05 11.86 -1.98
C GLY A 543 -23.04 10.34 -1.87
N HIS A 544 -22.83 9.71 -3.03
CA HIS A 544 -22.76 8.25 -3.15
C HIS A 544 -21.69 7.83 -4.15
N ALA A 545 -21.27 6.58 -4.03
CA ALA A 545 -20.33 5.95 -4.93
C ALA A 545 -20.76 4.50 -5.22
N GLU A 546 -20.52 4.05 -6.43
CA GLU A 546 -20.76 2.68 -6.83
C GLU A 546 -19.64 2.13 -7.71
N ARG A 547 -19.45 0.80 -7.66
CA ARG A 547 -18.51 0.07 -8.51
C ARG A 547 -19.02 -1.31 -8.82
N VAL A 548 -18.78 -1.75 -10.06
CA VAL A 548 -18.92 -3.14 -10.49
C VAL A 548 -17.65 -3.53 -11.25
N SER A 549 -17.10 -4.70 -10.92
CA SER A 549 -15.97 -5.26 -11.66
C SER A 549 -16.19 -6.74 -11.95
N PHE A 550 -15.87 -7.13 -13.16
CA PHE A 550 -15.88 -8.51 -13.61
C PHE A 550 -14.49 -8.88 -14.09
N SER A 551 -13.96 -9.99 -13.56
CA SER A 551 -12.57 -10.34 -13.73
C SER A 551 -12.40 -11.83 -13.98
N LYS A 552 -11.35 -12.19 -14.72
CA LYS A 552 -10.82 -13.54 -14.84
C LYS A 552 -9.38 -13.55 -14.35
N PHE A 553 -9.12 -14.25 -13.27
CA PHE A 553 -7.79 -14.32 -12.64
C PHE A 553 -7.14 -15.70 -12.71
N GLY A 554 -7.90 -16.76 -13.03
CA GLY A 554 -7.41 -18.12 -13.10
C GLY A 554 -7.62 -18.79 -14.47
N GLY A 555 -7.19 -20.05 -14.59
CA GLY A 555 -7.30 -20.85 -15.81
C GLY A 555 -6.40 -20.34 -16.94
N GLY A 556 -5.91 -21.21 -17.82
CA GLY A 556 -5.16 -20.90 -19.04
C GLY A 556 -4.20 -19.69 -18.99
N VAL A 557 -3.91 -19.13 -20.15
CA VAL A 557 -2.97 -18.01 -20.30
C VAL A 557 -3.64 -16.63 -20.24
N THR A 558 -4.95 -16.56 -20.39
CA THR A 558 -5.67 -15.29 -20.48
C THR A 558 -6.14 -14.80 -19.12
N ARG A 559 -6.02 -13.50 -18.89
CA ARG A 559 -6.60 -12.76 -17.76
C ARG A 559 -7.33 -11.56 -18.29
N PHE A 560 -8.36 -11.10 -17.60
CA PHE A 560 -8.96 -9.81 -17.87
C PHE A 560 -9.67 -9.25 -16.64
N GLN A 561 -9.85 -7.94 -16.64
CA GLN A 561 -10.70 -7.23 -15.68
C GLN A 561 -11.41 -6.09 -16.41
N SER A 562 -12.72 -5.97 -16.20
CA SER A 562 -13.52 -4.83 -16.61
C SER A 562 -14.11 -4.17 -15.38
N VAL A 563 -13.94 -2.86 -15.25
CA VAL A 563 -14.38 -2.08 -14.08
C VAL A 563 -15.20 -0.89 -14.55
N TYR A 564 -16.39 -0.73 -14.01
CA TYR A 564 -17.13 0.52 -14.02
C TYR A 564 -17.22 1.07 -12.60
N GLN A 565 -17.04 2.38 -12.43
CA GLN A 565 -17.07 3.04 -11.15
C GLN A 565 -17.62 4.45 -11.32
N ARG A 566 -18.38 4.93 -10.33
CA ARG A 566 -18.92 6.27 -10.30
C ARG A 566 -18.82 6.86 -8.90
N PHE A 567 -18.43 8.13 -8.82
CA PHE A 567 -18.52 8.98 -7.62
C PHE A 567 -19.39 10.18 -7.94
N SER A 568 -20.44 10.38 -7.17
CA SER A 568 -21.29 11.57 -7.32
C SER A 568 -20.53 12.84 -6.89
N PRO A 569 -20.96 14.05 -7.31
CA PRO A 569 -20.27 15.29 -6.97
C PRO A 569 -20.08 15.53 -5.48
N GLY A 570 -21.06 15.17 -4.66
CA GLY A 570 -21.03 15.38 -3.20
C GLY A 570 -20.46 14.23 -2.38
N PHE A 571 -19.91 13.17 -2.99
CA PHE A 571 -19.31 12.07 -2.25
C PHE A 571 -17.97 12.51 -1.65
N GLU A 572 -17.86 12.39 -0.31
CA GLU A 572 -16.71 12.87 0.47
C GLU A 572 -16.36 11.91 1.60
N THR A 573 -15.09 11.50 1.67
CA THR A 573 -14.60 10.56 2.69
C THR A 573 -13.33 11.01 3.41
N ASN A 574 -12.75 12.17 3.06
CA ASN A 574 -11.40 12.57 3.50
C ASN A 574 -11.28 12.90 4.99
N ASP A 575 -12.36 12.96 5.74
CA ASP A 575 -12.29 13.11 7.19
C ASP A 575 -11.67 11.87 7.85
N ILE A 576 -11.96 10.67 7.35
CA ILE A 576 -11.44 9.39 7.87
C ILE A 576 -10.98 8.42 6.75
N GLY A 577 -11.39 8.64 5.52
CA GLY A 577 -10.99 7.90 4.33
C GLY A 577 -9.94 8.64 3.50
N TYR A 578 -9.73 8.17 2.27
CA TYR A 578 -8.88 8.83 1.29
C TYR A 578 -9.56 8.88 -0.08
N GLN A 579 -9.69 10.09 -0.61
CA GLN A 579 -10.31 10.35 -1.89
C GLN A 579 -9.66 11.57 -2.54
N GLN A 580 -9.16 11.42 -3.75
CA GLN A 580 -8.56 12.53 -4.49
C GLN A 580 -9.59 13.33 -5.28
N ARG A 581 -10.71 12.72 -5.65
CA ARG A 581 -11.65 13.33 -6.57
C ARG A 581 -13.07 12.79 -6.38
N ALA A 582 -14.04 13.66 -6.34
CA ALA A 582 -15.46 13.41 -6.55
C ALA A 582 -15.85 13.68 -8.02
N ASP A 583 -17.12 13.62 -8.35
CA ASP A 583 -17.68 13.90 -9.67
C ASP A 583 -16.94 13.21 -10.80
N GLN A 584 -16.97 11.89 -10.81
CA GLN A 584 -16.34 11.12 -11.88
C GLN A 584 -17.02 9.78 -12.15
N GLN A 585 -16.94 9.38 -13.38
CA GLN A 585 -17.21 8.04 -13.86
C GLN A 585 -15.94 7.49 -14.50
N LEU A 586 -15.62 6.23 -14.26
CA LEU A 586 -14.46 5.55 -14.80
C LEU A 586 -14.89 4.22 -15.40
N PHE A 587 -14.47 3.96 -16.63
CA PHE A 587 -14.52 2.64 -17.24
C PHE A 587 -13.10 2.22 -17.61
N ARG A 588 -12.67 1.07 -17.08
CA ARG A 588 -11.33 0.55 -17.29
C ARG A 588 -11.39 -0.93 -17.64
N ASN A 589 -10.61 -1.31 -18.64
CA ASN A 589 -10.43 -2.68 -19.07
C ASN A 589 -8.95 -3.02 -19.08
N TRP A 590 -8.63 -4.17 -18.54
CA TRP A 590 -7.34 -4.81 -18.62
C TRP A 590 -7.52 -6.20 -19.23
N PHE A 591 -6.66 -6.53 -20.18
CA PHE A 591 -6.53 -7.86 -20.75
C PHE A 591 -5.07 -8.26 -20.74
N ALA A 592 -4.76 -9.52 -20.36
CA ALA A 592 -3.41 -9.99 -20.33
C ALA A 592 -3.26 -11.42 -20.85
N LEU A 593 -2.09 -11.66 -21.45
CA LEU A 593 -1.56 -12.98 -21.78
C LEU A 593 -0.38 -13.28 -20.85
N GLN A 594 -0.48 -14.36 -20.10
CA GLN A 594 0.52 -14.75 -19.09
C GLN A 594 1.10 -16.11 -19.45
N PHE A 595 2.36 -16.12 -19.87
CA PHE A 595 3.13 -17.32 -20.19
C PHE A 595 4.09 -17.60 -19.02
N GLN A 596 3.76 -18.58 -18.19
CA GLN A 596 4.48 -18.86 -16.96
C GLN A 596 5.29 -20.14 -16.99
N ASN A 597 5.19 -20.93 -18.06
CA ASN A 597 6.00 -22.12 -18.27
C ASN A 597 7.30 -21.74 -19.00
N PRO A 598 8.47 -22.15 -18.47
CA PRO A 598 9.75 -21.84 -19.07
C PRO A 598 9.90 -22.41 -20.48
N THR A 599 10.60 -21.67 -21.30
CA THR A 599 11.05 -22.07 -22.62
C THR A 599 12.57 -21.84 -22.72
N ARG A 600 13.16 -22.12 -23.87
CA ARG A 600 14.56 -21.73 -24.10
C ARG A 600 14.79 -20.23 -24.16
N TYR A 601 13.75 -19.42 -24.38
CA TYR A 601 13.84 -17.98 -24.57
C TYR A 601 13.46 -17.18 -23.31
N TYR A 602 12.52 -17.66 -22.54
CA TYR A 602 12.00 -16.97 -21.33
C TYR A 602 11.63 -17.98 -20.25
N ARG A 603 11.66 -17.53 -19.00
CA ARG A 603 11.05 -18.20 -17.83
C ARG A 603 9.60 -17.82 -17.65
N LYS A 604 9.31 -16.52 -17.81
CA LYS A 604 7.96 -15.95 -17.75
C LYS A 604 7.85 -14.81 -18.75
N ALA A 605 6.66 -14.63 -19.35
CA ALA A 605 6.35 -13.48 -20.19
C ALA A 605 4.90 -13.04 -19.97
N PHE A 606 4.71 -11.74 -19.83
CA PHE A 606 3.41 -11.12 -19.58
C PHE A 606 3.19 -10.00 -20.60
N PHE A 607 2.05 -10.03 -21.28
CA PHE A 607 1.62 -9.00 -22.23
C PHE A 607 0.31 -8.43 -21.71
N ASN A 608 0.26 -7.13 -21.48
CA ASN A 608 -0.88 -6.44 -20.92
C ASN A 608 -1.39 -5.40 -21.91
N PHE A 609 -2.71 -5.31 -22.02
CA PHE A 609 -3.43 -4.33 -22.83
C PHE A 609 -4.46 -3.66 -21.94
N ASN A 610 -4.42 -2.33 -21.86
CA ASN A 610 -5.32 -1.54 -21.05
C ASN A 610 -6.05 -0.52 -21.92
N ALA A 611 -7.32 -0.32 -21.63
CA ALA A 611 -8.13 0.73 -22.22
C ALA A 611 -8.97 1.39 -21.14
N GLN A 612 -8.97 2.71 -21.08
CA GLN A 612 -9.71 3.45 -20.07
C GLN A 612 -10.37 4.70 -20.62
N GLY A 613 -11.47 5.08 -19.98
CA GLY A 613 -12.16 6.35 -20.19
C GLY A 613 -12.67 6.88 -18.86
N ARG A 614 -12.65 8.18 -18.70
CA ARG A 614 -13.09 8.89 -17.50
C ARG A 614 -13.92 10.10 -17.89
N TRP A 615 -15.00 10.32 -17.16
CA TRP A 615 -15.96 11.42 -17.39
C TRP A 615 -16.38 12.00 -16.04
N THR A 616 -16.86 13.25 -16.05
CA THR A 616 -17.68 13.78 -14.94
C THR A 616 -19.06 13.09 -14.95
N THR A 617 -19.85 13.29 -13.91
CA THR A 617 -21.20 12.67 -13.85
C THR A 617 -22.18 13.30 -14.84
N ASP A 618 -21.93 14.51 -15.32
CA ASP A 618 -22.65 15.23 -16.38
C ASP A 618 -22.16 14.88 -17.81
N GLY A 619 -21.03 14.15 -17.94
CA GLY A 619 -20.53 13.60 -19.19
C GLY A 619 -19.36 14.33 -19.84
N LEU A 620 -18.74 15.33 -19.17
CA LEU A 620 -17.50 15.92 -19.65
C LEU A 620 -16.38 14.87 -19.66
N VAL A 621 -15.75 14.65 -20.80
CA VAL A 621 -14.66 13.67 -20.93
C VAL A 621 -13.41 14.18 -20.21
N LEU A 622 -12.98 13.53 -19.15
CA LEU A 622 -11.81 13.89 -18.36
C LEU A 622 -10.52 13.23 -18.84
N GLY A 623 -10.62 12.19 -19.63
CA GLY A 623 -9.48 11.48 -20.19
C GLY A 623 -9.88 10.18 -20.84
N ASN A 624 -9.08 9.74 -21.78
CA ASN A 624 -9.17 8.44 -22.42
C ASN A 624 -7.77 7.96 -22.80
N GLY A 625 -7.53 6.67 -22.78
CA GLY A 625 -6.20 6.16 -23.08
C GLY A 625 -6.15 4.67 -23.35
N LEU A 626 -5.09 4.32 -24.06
CA LEU A 626 -4.67 2.96 -24.34
C LEU A 626 -3.25 2.76 -23.80
N ASN A 627 -3.01 1.59 -23.22
CA ASN A 627 -1.69 1.17 -22.79
C ASN A 627 -1.43 -0.25 -23.29
N HIS A 628 -0.21 -0.46 -23.74
CA HIS A 628 0.34 -1.80 -23.93
C HIS A 628 1.65 -1.91 -23.18
N ASN A 629 1.83 -3.01 -22.42
CA ASN A 629 3.09 -3.27 -21.76
C ASN A 629 3.44 -4.75 -21.74
N LEU A 630 4.72 -5.03 -21.65
CA LEU A 630 5.26 -6.37 -21.54
C LEU A 630 6.33 -6.48 -20.46
N HIS A 631 6.41 -7.67 -19.85
CA HIS A 631 7.43 -8.03 -18.88
C HIS A 631 7.96 -9.42 -19.22
N VAL A 632 9.27 -9.56 -19.38
CA VAL A 632 9.90 -10.84 -19.74
C VAL A 632 11.03 -11.14 -18.78
N GLN A 633 10.96 -12.31 -18.14
CA GLN A 633 12.07 -12.89 -17.39
C GLN A 633 12.82 -13.89 -18.26
N PHE A 634 14.09 -13.67 -18.46
CA PHE A 634 14.96 -14.57 -19.21
C PHE A 634 15.43 -15.76 -18.38
N PRO A 635 15.95 -16.84 -19.01
CA PRO A 635 16.59 -17.95 -18.31
C PRO A 635 17.75 -17.51 -17.41
N SER A 636 18.45 -16.42 -17.74
CA SER A 636 19.47 -15.76 -16.91
C SER A 636 18.93 -15.10 -15.62
N GLN A 637 17.63 -15.13 -15.39
CA GLN A 637 16.90 -14.43 -14.31
C GLN A 637 16.81 -12.91 -14.47
N TRP A 638 17.30 -12.37 -15.55
CA TRP A 638 17.17 -10.94 -15.84
C TRP A 638 15.78 -10.62 -16.32
N TRP A 639 15.32 -9.41 -16.01
CA TRP A 639 14.03 -8.91 -16.49
C TRP A 639 14.21 -7.76 -17.46
N ILE A 640 13.34 -7.73 -18.45
CA ILE A 640 13.08 -6.54 -19.27
C ILE A 640 11.59 -6.23 -19.13
N HIS A 641 11.32 -4.95 -18.96
CA HIS A 641 10.00 -4.34 -18.87
C HIS A 641 9.91 -3.24 -19.92
N PHE A 642 8.78 -3.17 -20.61
CA PHE A 642 8.56 -2.14 -21.63
C PHE A 642 7.08 -1.78 -21.67
N GLY A 643 6.75 -0.51 -21.89
CA GLY A 643 5.38 -0.08 -22.07
C GLY A 643 5.26 1.21 -22.87
N VAL A 644 4.10 1.34 -23.49
CA VAL A 644 3.70 2.53 -24.24
C VAL A 644 2.29 2.93 -23.86
N ASN A 645 2.04 4.23 -23.76
CA ASN A 645 0.72 4.81 -23.50
C ASN A 645 0.40 5.82 -24.61
N ALA A 646 -0.86 5.87 -25.00
CA ALA A 646 -1.41 6.91 -25.84
C ALA A 646 -2.67 7.45 -25.15
N ASN A 647 -2.66 8.72 -24.77
CA ASN A 647 -3.73 9.32 -23.98
C ASN A 647 -4.38 10.47 -24.74
N ASP A 648 -5.63 10.73 -24.37
CA ASP A 648 -6.47 11.83 -24.87
C ASP A 648 -6.60 11.79 -26.41
N LEU A 649 -6.72 10.58 -26.95
CA LEU A 649 -6.89 10.32 -28.38
C LEU A 649 -8.21 10.92 -28.93
N ALA A 650 -9.26 10.88 -28.11
CA ALA A 650 -10.49 11.66 -28.30
C ALA A 650 -10.44 12.93 -27.43
N PRO A 651 -11.26 13.96 -27.78
CA PRO A 651 -11.34 15.18 -26.98
C PRO A 651 -11.52 14.94 -25.47
N ALA A 652 -10.59 15.47 -24.66
CA ALA A 652 -10.62 15.37 -23.21
C ALA A 652 -10.27 16.71 -22.55
N TYR A 653 -10.65 16.89 -21.28
CA TYR A 653 -10.55 18.15 -20.56
C TYR A 653 -10.03 17.92 -19.14
N GLY A 654 -9.13 18.82 -18.70
CA GLY A 654 -8.69 18.89 -17.32
C GLY A 654 -9.55 19.89 -16.56
N ASP A 655 -10.47 19.39 -15.80
CA ASP A 655 -11.45 20.20 -15.04
C ASP A 655 -10.90 20.68 -13.69
N ARG A 656 -9.72 20.23 -13.32
CA ARG A 656 -8.94 20.69 -12.13
C ARG A 656 -7.67 21.44 -12.54
N ASP A 657 -7.36 21.53 -13.82
CA ASP A 657 -6.12 22.12 -14.31
C ASP A 657 -6.06 23.64 -14.02
N ALA A 658 -7.20 24.32 -14.01
CA ALA A 658 -7.33 25.73 -13.64
C ALA A 658 -7.75 25.96 -12.16
N ARG A 659 -7.67 24.93 -11.30
CA ARG A 659 -7.93 24.99 -9.84
C ARG A 659 -9.19 25.81 -9.46
N GLY A 660 -10.32 25.43 -10.04
CA GLY A 660 -11.62 26.10 -9.84
C GLY A 660 -12.07 26.98 -10.97
N GLY A 661 -11.23 27.18 -11.99
CA GLY A 661 -11.59 27.80 -13.26
C GLY A 661 -12.22 26.80 -14.24
N PRO A 662 -12.46 27.24 -15.49
CA PRO A 662 -13.08 26.42 -16.51
C PRO A 662 -12.22 25.22 -16.89
N ALA A 663 -12.85 24.16 -17.39
CA ALA A 663 -12.16 22.96 -17.86
C ALA A 663 -11.29 23.25 -19.08
N VAL A 664 -10.02 22.88 -19.00
CA VAL A 664 -9.01 23.13 -20.02
C VAL A 664 -8.89 21.93 -20.95
N ARG A 665 -8.95 22.15 -22.26
CA ARG A 665 -8.74 21.11 -23.26
C ARG A 665 -7.37 20.48 -23.11
N ARG A 666 -7.31 19.14 -23.00
CA ARG A 666 -6.07 18.37 -23.03
C ARG A 666 -5.64 18.07 -24.44
N SER A 667 -4.37 18.14 -24.70
CA SER A 667 -3.75 17.71 -25.95
C SER A 667 -3.49 16.21 -25.92
N LYS A 668 -3.48 15.56 -27.08
CA LYS A 668 -3.02 14.19 -27.20
C LYS A 668 -1.62 14.06 -26.64
N SER A 669 -1.37 12.96 -25.92
CA SER A 669 -0.05 12.71 -25.37
C SER A 669 0.35 11.24 -25.54
N ALA A 670 1.64 10.99 -25.54
CA ALA A 670 2.23 9.67 -25.59
C ALA A 670 3.32 9.55 -24.54
N SER A 671 3.45 8.38 -23.95
CA SER A 671 4.58 8.04 -23.09
C SER A 671 5.09 6.63 -23.37
N SER A 672 6.34 6.41 -23.03
CA SER A 672 6.94 5.08 -23.05
C SER A 672 7.86 4.92 -21.84
N TRP A 673 8.06 3.68 -21.43
CA TRP A 673 8.98 3.36 -20.38
C TRP A 673 9.70 2.05 -20.64
N LEU A 674 10.92 1.95 -20.11
CA LEU A 674 11.78 0.79 -20.21
C LEU A 674 12.37 0.50 -18.84
N GLY A 675 12.28 -0.74 -18.41
CA GLY A 675 12.88 -1.26 -17.19
C GLY A 675 13.83 -2.41 -17.49
N PHE A 676 14.88 -2.48 -16.72
CA PHE A 676 15.88 -3.52 -16.79
C PHE A 676 16.31 -3.89 -15.38
N GLU A 677 16.33 -5.21 -15.05
CA GLU A 677 16.73 -5.71 -13.75
C GLU A 677 17.67 -6.91 -13.91
N SER A 678 18.79 -6.90 -13.20
CA SER A 678 19.72 -8.01 -13.13
C SER A 678 19.23 -9.12 -12.18
N ASP A 679 19.93 -10.25 -12.13
CA ASP A 679 19.63 -11.37 -11.25
C ASP A 679 19.75 -10.96 -9.77
N GLY A 680 18.62 -10.79 -9.08
CA GLY A 680 18.52 -10.40 -7.66
C GLY A 680 19.10 -11.42 -6.66
N ARG A 681 19.50 -12.61 -7.12
CA ARG A 681 20.15 -13.64 -6.28
C ARG A 681 21.64 -13.37 -6.09
N LYS A 682 22.25 -12.50 -6.92
CA LYS A 682 23.67 -12.17 -6.87
C LYS A 682 24.00 -11.23 -5.71
N ALA A 683 25.26 -11.20 -5.30
CA ALA A 683 25.75 -10.29 -4.26
C ALA A 683 25.59 -8.82 -4.67
N LEU A 684 25.75 -8.53 -5.95
CA LEU A 684 25.38 -7.26 -6.58
C LEU A 684 24.20 -7.50 -7.51
N SER A 685 23.09 -6.84 -7.26
CA SER A 685 21.99 -6.71 -8.21
C SER A 685 21.74 -5.23 -8.51
N TYR A 686 21.39 -4.93 -9.75
CA TYR A 686 21.19 -3.57 -10.22
C TYR A 686 20.16 -3.53 -11.33
N GLY A 687 19.62 -2.36 -11.54
CA GLY A 687 18.67 -2.14 -12.59
C GLY A 687 18.54 -0.66 -12.90
N VAL A 688 17.76 -0.37 -13.92
CA VAL A 688 17.35 0.98 -14.30
C VAL A 688 15.90 0.94 -14.77
N PHE A 689 15.17 1.95 -14.39
CA PHE A 689 13.88 2.26 -14.96
C PHE A 689 13.95 3.66 -15.55
N THR A 690 13.48 3.82 -16.78
CA THR A 690 13.42 5.13 -17.45
C THR A 690 12.09 5.29 -18.13
N SER A 691 11.56 6.51 -18.10
CA SER A 691 10.32 6.86 -18.78
C SER A 691 10.44 8.18 -19.51
N GLY A 692 9.64 8.33 -20.56
CA GLY A 692 9.52 9.59 -21.29
C GLY A 692 8.06 9.84 -21.62
N TRP A 693 7.63 11.09 -21.45
CA TRP A 693 6.31 11.57 -21.83
C TRP A 693 6.41 12.80 -22.73
N LYS A 694 5.47 12.93 -23.65
CA LYS A 694 5.37 14.09 -24.54
C LYS A 694 3.91 14.44 -24.77
N GLY A 695 3.58 15.73 -24.60
CA GLY A 695 2.23 16.28 -24.74
C GLY A 695 2.24 17.69 -25.31
N ASP A 696 1.09 18.39 -25.28
CA ASP A 696 0.92 19.77 -25.68
C ASP A 696 1.51 20.06 -27.07
N GLU A 697 1.25 19.16 -28.01
CA GLU A 697 1.78 19.23 -29.39
C GLU A 697 3.31 19.28 -29.43
N GLY A 698 3.96 18.66 -28.41
CA GLY A 698 5.41 18.60 -28.27
C GLY A 698 6.05 19.73 -27.45
N ARG A 699 5.25 20.66 -26.90
CA ARG A 699 5.74 21.76 -26.07
C ARG A 699 6.06 21.33 -24.64
N SER A 700 5.35 20.31 -24.17
CA SER A 700 5.59 19.70 -22.86
C SER A 700 6.23 18.32 -23.04
N TRP A 701 7.18 18.02 -22.16
CA TRP A 701 7.83 16.72 -22.12
C TRP A 701 8.43 16.45 -20.74
N GLU A 702 8.55 15.18 -20.42
CA GLU A 702 9.19 14.71 -19.20
C GLU A 702 10.11 13.54 -19.53
N TRP A 703 11.21 13.44 -18.82
CA TRP A 703 12.11 12.31 -18.85
C TRP A 703 12.58 11.96 -17.45
N ASP A 704 12.43 10.69 -17.09
CA ASP A 704 12.81 10.14 -15.81
C ASP A 704 13.82 9.03 -15.99
N ALA A 705 14.75 8.92 -15.03
CA ALA A 705 15.68 7.80 -14.92
C ALA A 705 15.91 7.44 -13.46
N GLY A 706 15.70 6.16 -13.13
CA GLY A 706 15.86 5.62 -11.78
C GLY A 706 16.79 4.40 -11.75
N PRO A 707 18.14 4.57 -11.88
CA PRO A 707 19.06 3.48 -11.64
C PRO A 707 19.13 3.13 -10.15
N TRP A 708 19.24 1.84 -9.86
CA TRP A 708 19.40 1.33 -8.52
C TRP A 708 20.42 0.21 -8.44
N ALA A 709 21.00 0.02 -7.25
CA ALA A 709 21.91 -1.07 -6.96
C ALA A 709 21.71 -1.57 -5.53
N ASN A 710 21.69 -2.89 -5.36
CA ASN A 710 21.68 -3.55 -4.06
C ASN A 710 22.96 -4.36 -3.90
N PHE A 711 23.64 -4.15 -2.79
CA PHE A 711 24.89 -4.79 -2.43
C PHE A 711 24.66 -5.69 -1.21
N ARG A 712 25.05 -6.96 -1.31
CA ARG A 712 25.18 -7.89 -0.19
C ARG A 712 26.66 -8.17 0.03
N VAL A 713 27.27 -7.40 0.92
CA VAL A 713 28.69 -7.52 1.19
C VAL A 713 29.00 -8.79 1.99
N SER A 714 28.06 -9.17 2.89
CA SER A 714 28.16 -10.40 3.66
C SER A 714 26.76 -10.90 4.02
N SER A 715 26.68 -12.02 4.74
CA SER A 715 25.39 -12.50 5.31
C SER A 715 24.77 -11.52 6.29
N ARG A 716 25.55 -10.59 6.88
CA ARG A 716 25.12 -9.64 7.92
C ARG A 716 25.01 -8.18 7.44
N PHE A 717 25.58 -7.85 6.29
CA PHE A 717 25.67 -6.48 5.82
C PHE A 717 25.10 -6.35 4.40
N SER A 718 24.11 -5.48 4.25
CA SER A 718 23.55 -5.10 2.96
C SER A 718 23.41 -3.58 2.85
N ALA A 719 23.54 -3.09 1.62
CA ALA A 719 23.32 -1.70 1.29
C ALA A 719 22.51 -1.59 -0.01
N SER A 720 21.70 -0.55 -0.13
CA SER A 720 21.03 -0.19 -1.38
C SER A 720 21.23 1.28 -1.69
N LEU A 721 21.32 1.57 -2.97
CA LEU A 721 21.42 2.92 -3.50
C LEU A 721 20.42 3.05 -4.65
N ASN A 722 19.58 4.09 -4.59
CA ASN A 722 18.67 4.45 -5.66
C ASN A 722 18.86 5.92 -6.00
N LEU A 723 19.03 6.20 -7.28
CA LEU A 723 19.01 7.55 -7.83
C LEU A 723 17.66 7.74 -8.54
N ASN A 724 17.02 8.87 -8.31
CA ASN A 724 15.88 9.32 -9.09
C ASN A 724 16.24 10.65 -9.74
N TYR A 725 16.24 10.70 -11.06
CA TYR A 725 16.42 11.89 -11.84
C TYR A 725 15.18 12.13 -12.68
N SER A 726 14.60 13.32 -12.58
CA SER A 726 13.50 13.76 -13.44
C SER A 726 13.79 15.13 -14.01
N ARG A 727 13.51 15.31 -15.30
CA ARG A 727 13.43 16.60 -15.95
C ARG A 727 12.07 16.75 -16.61
N ASN A 728 11.34 17.76 -16.19
CA ASN A 728 9.99 18.05 -16.63
C ASN A 728 9.93 19.46 -17.24
N VAL A 729 9.43 19.55 -18.45
CA VAL A 729 9.06 20.81 -19.08
C VAL A 729 7.55 20.80 -19.29
N ALA A 730 6.83 21.51 -18.44
CA ALA A 730 5.38 21.64 -18.48
C ALA A 730 4.99 23.02 -19.05
N ASN A 731 4.57 23.05 -20.31
CA ASN A 731 4.24 24.31 -20.97
C ASN A 731 2.93 24.92 -20.47
N GLY A 732 2.04 24.14 -19.89
CA GLY A 732 0.77 24.55 -19.30
C GLY A 732 0.69 24.30 -17.79
N GLN A 733 1.74 24.65 -17.04
CA GLN A 733 1.68 24.55 -15.58
C GLN A 733 0.80 25.67 -15.01
N PHE A 734 -0.20 25.30 -14.19
CA PHE A 734 -0.97 26.29 -13.45
C PHE A 734 -0.03 27.06 -12.52
N TYR A 735 -0.19 28.39 -12.53
CA TYR A 735 0.65 29.28 -11.76
C TYR A 735 -0.11 29.85 -10.55
N GLU A 736 -1.12 30.66 -10.78
CA GLU A 736 -2.00 31.23 -9.75
C GLU A 736 -3.35 31.66 -10.32
N SER A 737 -4.30 31.96 -9.44
CA SER A 737 -5.51 32.67 -9.78
C SER A 737 -5.65 33.91 -8.90
N TYR A 738 -6.09 35.02 -9.48
CA TYR A 738 -6.33 36.24 -8.77
C TYR A 738 -7.56 36.95 -9.33
N GLY A 739 -8.21 37.75 -8.50
CA GLY A 739 -9.34 38.62 -8.90
C GLY A 739 -8.91 40.07 -9.07
N ASP A 740 -9.55 40.78 -9.99
CA ASP A 740 -9.39 42.20 -10.07
C ASP A 740 -10.06 42.90 -8.89
N VAL A 741 -9.39 43.88 -8.30
CA VAL A 741 -9.95 44.66 -7.17
C VAL A 741 -11.21 45.39 -7.63
N GLY A 742 -12.36 45.01 -7.05
CA GLY A 742 -13.66 45.62 -7.34
C GLY A 742 -14.40 45.07 -8.56
N SER A 743 -14.00 43.91 -9.09
CA SER A 743 -14.70 43.17 -10.16
C SER A 743 -14.91 41.71 -9.80
N ASP A 744 -15.87 41.07 -10.47
CA ASP A 744 -16.11 39.65 -10.36
C ASP A 744 -15.21 38.80 -11.32
N THR A 745 -14.24 39.45 -11.95
CA THR A 745 -13.36 38.80 -12.93
C THR A 745 -12.24 38.04 -12.21
N THR A 746 -12.13 36.75 -12.47
CA THR A 746 -11.02 35.93 -12.00
C THR A 746 -10.12 35.57 -13.17
N HIS A 747 -8.84 35.85 -13.01
CA HIS A 747 -7.78 35.48 -13.95
C HIS A 747 -7.13 34.18 -13.54
N TYR A 748 -7.03 33.23 -14.47
CA TYR A 748 -6.34 31.94 -14.27
C TYR A 748 -5.05 31.95 -15.07
N THR A 749 -3.93 31.94 -14.36
CA THR A 749 -2.62 32.09 -15.00
C THR A 749 -1.85 30.79 -15.07
N PHE A 750 -1.11 30.65 -16.14
CA PHE A 750 -0.29 29.49 -16.46
C PHE A 750 1.10 29.97 -16.90
N ALA A 751 2.11 29.16 -16.63
CA ALA A 751 3.46 29.41 -17.05
C ALA A 751 4.12 28.16 -17.60
N ARG A 752 5.17 28.34 -18.36
CA ARG A 752 6.07 27.25 -18.72
C ARG A 752 7.00 26.98 -17.55
N LEU A 753 6.91 25.82 -16.95
CA LEU A 753 7.83 25.33 -15.92
C LEU A 753 8.90 24.48 -16.58
N ASP A 754 10.18 24.79 -16.32
CA ASP A 754 11.34 23.93 -16.59
C ASP A 754 11.91 23.48 -15.23
N GLN A 755 11.72 22.20 -14.88
CA GLN A 755 12.02 21.66 -13.57
C GLN A 755 12.99 20.49 -13.68
N THR A 756 13.99 20.47 -12.81
CA THR A 756 14.88 19.34 -12.60
C THR A 756 14.77 18.85 -11.16
N THR A 757 14.54 17.57 -10.99
CA THR A 757 14.47 16.92 -9.68
C THR A 757 15.49 15.80 -9.58
N VAL A 758 16.25 15.75 -8.49
CA VAL A 758 17.22 14.69 -8.20
C VAL A 758 17.05 14.23 -6.75
N GLY A 759 16.81 12.97 -6.58
CA GLY A 759 16.75 12.31 -5.27
C GLY A 759 17.73 11.15 -5.22
N ILE A 760 18.51 11.05 -4.15
CA ILE A 760 19.37 9.90 -3.90
C ILE A 760 18.91 9.26 -2.61
N SER A 761 18.46 8.00 -2.63
CA SER A 761 18.13 7.28 -1.39
C SER A 761 19.12 6.16 -1.15
N SER A 762 19.64 6.10 0.05
CA SER A 762 20.58 5.08 0.51
C SER A 762 20.03 4.38 1.75
N ARG A 763 20.18 3.06 1.79
CA ARG A 763 19.92 2.24 2.97
C ARG A 763 21.12 1.38 3.27
N ILE A 764 21.44 1.29 4.56
CA ILE A 764 22.46 0.39 5.08
C ILE A 764 21.82 -0.41 6.20
N ASN A 765 21.97 -1.74 6.13
CA ASN A 765 21.49 -2.65 7.15
C ASN A 765 22.66 -3.49 7.65
N PHE A 766 22.87 -3.49 8.95
CA PHE A 766 23.80 -4.37 9.62
C PHE A 766 23.08 -5.15 10.71
N THR A 767 23.11 -6.47 10.62
CA THR A 767 22.48 -7.38 11.58
C THR A 767 23.57 -8.16 12.31
N ALA A 768 23.82 -7.77 13.55
CA ALA A 768 24.83 -8.40 14.39
C ALA A 768 24.39 -9.79 14.83
N THR A 769 23.14 -9.91 15.27
CA THR A 769 22.43 -11.14 15.63
C THR A 769 20.97 -11.05 15.17
N PRO A 770 20.19 -12.13 15.16
CA PRO A 770 18.76 -12.03 14.86
C PRO A 770 18.00 -11.00 15.69
N ASN A 771 18.51 -10.71 16.89
CA ASN A 771 17.89 -9.82 17.87
C ASN A 771 18.49 -8.41 17.91
N LEU A 772 19.67 -8.17 17.29
CA LEU A 772 20.33 -6.87 17.27
C LEU A 772 20.63 -6.41 15.85
N SER A 773 20.03 -5.31 15.46
CA SER A 773 20.20 -4.72 14.14
C SER A 773 20.42 -3.21 14.18
N PHE A 774 21.14 -2.72 13.19
CA PHE A 774 21.39 -1.30 12.94
C PHE A 774 20.95 -1.01 11.51
N GLN A 775 20.19 0.06 11.35
CA GLN A 775 19.68 0.52 10.05
C GLN A 775 20.01 1.99 9.90
N PHE A 776 20.44 2.36 8.73
CA PHE A 776 20.57 3.76 8.32
C PHE A 776 19.82 3.97 7.00
N TYR A 777 19.05 5.03 6.96
CA TYR A 777 18.42 5.57 5.77
C TYR A 777 18.84 7.02 5.59
N GLY A 778 19.16 7.42 4.37
CA GLY A 778 19.47 8.80 4.04
C GLY A 778 18.97 9.15 2.65
N GLN A 779 18.28 10.29 2.53
CA GLN A 779 17.70 10.77 1.27
C GLN A 779 17.93 12.28 1.12
N PRO A 780 19.01 12.73 0.48
CA PRO A 780 19.07 14.06 -0.09
C PRO A 780 18.19 14.16 -1.33
N TYR A 781 17.43 15.23 -1.40
CA TYR A 781 16.47 15.52 -2.45
C TYR A 781 16.56 17.00 -2.83
N VAL A 782 16.60 17.28 -4.13
CA VAL A 782 16.61 18.64 -4.67
C VAL A 782 15.65 18.71 -5.84
N SER A 783 14.80 19.73 -5.85
CA SER A 783 13.93 20.06 -6.98
C SER A 783 14.01 21.55 -7.26
N SER A 784 14.49 21.90 -8.42
CA SER A 784 14.63 23.29 -8.86
C SER A 784 13.82 23.51 -10.13
N GLY A 785 13.01 24.57 -10.16
CA GLY A 785 12.17 24.92 -11.28
C GLY A 785 12.24 26.40 -11.60
N THR A 786 12.17 26.74 -12.88
CA THR A 786 12.06 28.13 -13.37
C THR A 786 10.78 28.28 -14.17
N TYR A 787 10.06 29.39 -13.92
CA TYR A 787 8.86 29.75 -14.65
C TYR A 787 9.19 30.76 -15.72
N ALA A 788 8.57 30.62 -16.88
CA ALA A 788 8.72 31.53 -18.02
C ALA A 788 7.40 31.55 -18.81
N ASP A 789 7.28 32.51 -19.72
CA ASP A 789 6.16 32.61 -20.66
C ASP A 789 4.80 32.58 -19.95
N HIS A 790 4.64 33.52 -19.02
CA HIS A 790 3.40 33.68 -18.26
C HIS A 790 2.24 34.08 -19.19
N ARG A 791 1.14 33.33 -19.04
CA ARG A 791 -0.03 33.44 -19.90
C ARG A 791 -1.29 33.32 -19.06
N GLU A 792 -2.36 33.93 -19.55
CA GLU A 792 -3.68 33.83 -18.98
C GLU A 792 -4.58 32.93 -19.84
N LEU A 793 -5.48 32.21 -19.21
CA LEU A 793 -6.45 31.39 -19.91
C LEU A 793 -7.42 32.26 -20.72
N ASP A 794 -7.65 31.94 -22.00
CA ASP A 794 -8.50 32.68 -22.93
C ASP A 794 -9.63 31.82 -23.51
N GLN A 795 -9.31 30.85 -24.35
CA GLN A 795 -10.27 29.90 -24.93
C GLN A 795 -9.99 28.48 -24.43
N PRO A 796 -10.33 28.14 -23.17
CA PRO A 796 -9.88 26.91 -22.51
C PRO A 796 -10.26 25.64 -23.27
N ARG A 797 -11.39 25.64 -23.98
CA ARG A 797 -11.91 24.47 -24.71
C ARG A 797 -11.41 24.39 -26.16
N SER A 798 -10.57 25.32 -26.64
CA SER A 798 -10.07 25.34 -27.99
C SER A 798 -9.28 24.05 -28.34
N GLY A 799 -9.52 23.51 -29.53
CA GLY A 799 -8.72 22.43 -30.10
C GLY A 799 -7.29 22.87 -30.45
N ASP A 800 -7.10 24.15 -30.80
CA ASP A 800 -5.81 24.77 -31.04
C ASP A 800 -5.19 25.18 -29.70
N TYR A 801 -4.02 24.63 -29.39
CA TYR A 801 -3.32 24.89 -28.15
C TYR A 801 -2.99 26.37 -27.95
N ALA A 802 -2.58 27.08 -29.00
CA ALA A 802 -2.18 28.47 -28.93
C ALA A 802 -3.34 29.40 -28.54
N ARG A 803 -4.57 29.04 -28.92
CA ARG A 803 -5.77 29.84 -28.60
C ARG A 803 -6.28 29.64 -27.17
N ARG A 804 -5.77 28.62 -26.46
CA ARG A 804 -6.19 28.39 -25.06
C ARG A 804 -5.69 29.50 -24.14
N PHE A 805 -4.61 30.14 -24.53
CA PHE A 805 -3.93 31.12 -23.71
C PHE A 805 -3.69 32.43 -24.49
N LYS A 806 -3.77 33.55 -23.77
CA LYS A 806 -3.30 34.85 -24.24
C LYS A 806 -2.11 35.34 -23.40
N LYS A 807 -1.34 36.28 -23.89
CA LYS A 807 -0.20 36.79 -23.15
C LYS A 807 -0.68 37.50 -21.88
N TYR A 808 -0.04 37.18 -20.76
CA TYR A 808 -0.29 37.85 -19.49
C TYR A 808 0.29 39.28 -19.49
N GLY A 809 -0.53 40.24 -19.13
CA GLY A 809 -0.19 41.68 -19.33
C GLY A 809 0.52 42.36 -18.17
N THR A 810 0.52 41.82 -16.98
CA THR A 810 1.12 42.39 -15.77
C THR A 810 2.13 41.44 -15.14
N THR A 811 3.33 42.01 -14.83
CA THR A 811 4.42 41.23 -14.21
C THR A 811 4.65 41.60 -12.74
N ASN A 812 3.73 42.29 -12.10
CA ASN A 812 3.87 42.68 -10.70
C ASN A 812 3.82 41.46 -9.76
N GLY A 813 4.92 41.18 -9.09
CA GLY A 813 5.01 40.08 -8.11
C GLY A 813 5.12 38.70 -8.68
N VAL A 814 5.55 38.58 -9.94
CA VAL A 814 5.74 37.25 -10.57
C VAL A 814 6.90 36.50 -9.92
N PHE A 815 6.58 35.38 -9.39
CA PHE A 815 7.51 34.42 -8.87
C PHE A 815 8.15 33.61 -10.01
N ASP A 816 9.43 33.81 -10.26
CA ASP A 816 10.09 33.29 -11.48
C ASP A 816 10.69 31.88 -11.30
N GLY A 817 10.66 31.32 -10.09
CA GLY A 817 11.22 30.00 -9.87
C GLY A 817 11.32 29.62 -8.40
N PHE A 818 11.72 28.38 -8.18
CA PHE A 818 11.93 27.82 -6.86
C PHE A 818 13.17 26.91 -6.82
N ASN A 819 13.73 26.78 -5.63
CA ASN A 819 14.75 25.76 -5.31
C ASN A 819 14.34 25.11 -3.98
N TYR A 820 13.79 23.90 -4.08
CA TYR A 820 13.43 23.08 -2.93
C TYR A 820 14.53 22.06 -2.64
N ARG A 821 15.02 22.09 -1.42
CA ARG A 821 16.06 21.17 -0.94
C ARG A 821 15.56 20.47 0.31
N GLU A 822 15.82 19.19 0.39
CA GLU A 822 15.47 18.41 1.56
C GLU A 822 16.49 17.30 1.82
N PHE A 823 16.86 17.10 3.06
CA PHE A 823 17.59 15.91 3.49
C PHE A 823 16.81 15.26 4.63
N ARG A 824 16.51 14.00 4.48
CA ARG A 824 15.95 13.16 5.55
C ARG A 824 16.90 12.02 5.84
N SER A 825 17.15 11.78 7.11
CA SER A 825 17.88 10.59 7.53
C SER A 825 17.29 10.00 8.80
N ASN A 826 17.47 8.69 8.94
CA ASN A 826 17.01 7.92 10.07
C ASN A 826 18.05 6.83 10.38
N ALA A 827 18.62 6.86 11.59
CA ALA A 827 19.48 5.81 12.10
C ALA A 827 18.76 5.11 13.25
N VAL A 828 18.59 3.79 13.14
CA VAL A 828 17.83 2.99 14.11
C VAL A 828 18.68 1.83 14.58
N MET A 829 18.88 1.72 15.89
CA MET A 829 19.29 0.50 16.56
C MET A 829 18.04 -0.16 17.15
N ARG A 830 17.81 -1.44 16.82
CA ARG A 830 16.77 -2.27 17.45
C ARG A 830 17.44 -3.44 18.17
N TYR A 831 17.13 -3.58 19.43
CA TYR A 831 17.57 -4.70 20.24
C TYR A 831 16.36 -5.38 20.90
N GLU A 832 16.08 -6.61 20.50
CA GLU A 832 15.10 -7.48 21.16
C GLU A 832 15.81 -8.28 22.25
N TYR A 833 15.84 -7.70 23.46
CA TYR A 833 16.58 -8.29 24.58
C TYR A 833 15.86 -9.47 25.22
N ARG A 834 14.57 -9.65 24.92
CA ARG A 834 13.71 -10.77 25.29
C ARG A 834 12.60 -10.89 24.23
N PRO A 835 12.07 -12.09 23.90
CA PRO A 835 10.97 -12.22 22.95
C PRO A 835 9.84 -11.24 23.23
N GLY A 836 9.47 -10.43 22.24
CA GLY A 836 8.44 -9.39 22.35
C GLY A 836 8.86 -8.11 23.09
N SER A 837 10.05 -8.07 23.75
CA SER A 837 10.53 -6.90 24.50
C SER A 837 11.69 -6.23 23.77
N THR A 838 11.56 -4.94 23.49
CA THR A 838 12.50 -4.24 22.60
C THR A 838 13.05 -2.94 23.19
N LEU A 839 14.28 -2.64 22.80
CA LEU A 839 14.90 -1.33 22.96
C LEU A 839 15.18 -0.76 21.58
N PHE A 840 14.66 0.44 21.32
CA PHE A 840 15.00 1.25 20.17
C PHE A 840 15.82 2.45 20.58
N VAL A 841 16.88 2.72 19.82
CA VAL A 841 17.59 4.01 19.85
C VAL A 841 17.52 4.56 18.43
N VAL A 842 16.95 5.74 18.30
CA VAL A 842 16.65 6.35 17.02
C VAL A 842 17.25 7.75 16.97
N TRP A 843 17.93 8.05 15.87
CA TRP A 843 18.33 9.39 15.50
C TRP A 843 17.72 9.73 14.14
N GLN A 844 16.84 10.70 14.14
CA GLN A 844 16.25 11.27 12.93
C GLN A 844 16.83 12.66 12.70
N GLN A 845 17.17 12.97 11.46
CA GLN A 845 17.58 14.30 11.05
C GLN A 845 16.82 14.71 9.80
N GLY A 846 16.19 15.88 9.86
CA GLY A 846 15.58 16.55 8.73
C GLY A 846 16.26 17.88 8.48
N ARG A 847 16.41 18.24 7.21
CA ARG A 847 16.81 19.57 6.73
C ARG A 847 15.93 19.90 5.55
N SER A 848 15.35 21.06 5.51
CA SER A 848 14.56 21.47 4.35
C SER A 848 14.64 22.98 4.18
N ASP A 849 14.64 23.41 2.94
CA ASP A 849 14.61 24.81 2.57
C ASP A 849 13.83 24.95 1.25
N TYR A 850 13.01 25.98 1.16
CA TYR A 850 12.25 26.33 -0.04
C TYR A 850 12.53 27.78 -0.38
N LEU A 851 13.36 27.99 -1.37
CA LEU A 851 13.80 29.31 -1.81
C LEU A 851 13.08 29.74 -3.06
N THR A 852 12.70 30.98 -3.08
CA THR A 852 12.15 31.68 -4.23
C THR A 852 13.08 32.80 -4.67
N ARG A 853 12.84 33.39 -5.84
CA ARG A 853 13.66 34.49 -6.31
C ARG A 853 13.54 35.71 -5.37
N GLY A 854 14.67 36.18 -4.87
CA GLY A 854 14.75 37.22 -3.84
C GLY A 854 15.19 36.72 -2.48
N ASP A 855 15.11 35.43 -2.24
CA ASP A 855 15.64 34.84 -1.00
C ASP A 855 17.15 34.70 -1.03
N ASP A 856 17.79 34.89 0.12
CA ASP A 856 19.22 34.67 0.27
C ASP A 856 19.57 33.20 -0.06
N GLY A 857 20.49 33.03 -1.03
CA GLY A 857 20.91 31.69 -1.45
C GLY A 857 20.06 31.07 -2.58
N TYR A 858 19.02 31.78 -3.06
CA TYR A 858 18.34 31.38 -4.28
C TYR A 858 19.26 31.46 -5.49
N ASN A 859 19.12 30.52 -6.39
CA ASN A 859 19.84 30.49 -7.67
C ASN A 859 18.93 29.91 -8.75
N ASP A 860 18.93 30.55 -9.91
CA ASP A 860 18.19 30.05 -11.08
C ASP A 860 18.70 28.69 -11.53
N GLY A 861 17.78 27.77 -11.76
CA GLY A 861 18.04 26.43 -12.28
C GLY A 861 18.81 25.52 -11.34
N TYR A 862 18.89 24.28 -11.73
CA TYR A 862 19.54 23.19 -10.99
C TYR A 862 21.04 23.16 -11.24
N ALA A 863 21.83 23.02 -10.16
CA ALA A 863 23.25 22.71 -10.23
C ALA A 863 23.66 21.72 -9.14
N PHE A 864 24.01 20.49 -9.54
CA PHE A 864 24.24 19.36 -8.64
C PHE A 864 25.15 19.71 -7.47
N ARG A 865 26.37 20.18 -7.69
CA ARG A 865 27.33 20.46 -6.61
C ARG A 865 26.84 21.56 -5.65
N ARG A 866 26.25 22.61 -6.20
CA ARG A 866 25.75 23.73 -5.41
C ARG A 866 24.60 23.29 -4.50
N ASP A 867 23.58 22.70 -5.09
CA ASP A 867 22.32 22.43 -4.41
C ASP A 867 22.47 21.31 -3.39
N TYR A 868 23.22 20.26 -3.71
CA TYR A 868 23.53 19.21 -2.73
C TYR A 868 24.43 19.69 -1.60
N ALA A 869 25.44 20.53 -1.87
CA ALA A 869 26.27 21.12 -0.83
C ALA A 869 25.45 22.03 0.09
N SER A 870 24.50 22.79 -0.48
CA SER A 870 23.59 23.65 0.30
C SER A 870 22.65 22.84 1.18
N THR A 871 22.08 21.74 0.69
CA THR A 871 21.22 20.85 1.47
C THR A 871 21.88 20.39 2.78
N PHE A 872 23.19 20.14 2.77
CA PHE A 872 23.93 19.75 3.97
C PHE A 872 24.39 20.93 4.85
N ARG A 873 24.27 22.18 4.34
CA ARG A 873 24.53 23.40 5.11
C ARG A 873 23.28 23.93 5.80
N ASP A 874 22.10 23.57 5.30
CA ASP A 874 20.83 23.96 5.92
C ASP A 874 20.78 23.43 7.36
N HIS A 875 20.15 24.17 8.26
CA HIS A 875 20.12 23.83 9.68
C HIS A 875 19.32 22.54 9.92
N PRO A 876 19.84 21.61 10.72
CA PRO A 876 19.20 20.35 10.98
C PRO A 876 18.12 20.44 12.07
N ASN A 877 16.97 19.86 11.79
CA ASN A 877 16.04 19.42 12.80
C ASN A 877 16.45 18.00 13.24
N ASN A 878 16.87 17.83 14.47
CA ASN A 878 17.29 16.53 15.00
C ASN A 878 16.26 16.01 16.00
N THR A 879 16.05 14.71 15.99
CA THR A 879 15.29 14.02 17.03
C THR A 879 16.08 12.79 17.49
N PHE A 880 16.41 12.76 18.75
CA PHE A 880 16.95 11.58 19.42
C PHE A 880 15.86 10.97 20.26
N LEU A 881 15.62 9.67 20.07
CA LEU A 881 14.57 8.95 20.75
C LEU A 881 15.12 7.63 21.30
N VAL A 882 14.81 7.35 22.56
CA VAL A 882 15.00 6.03 23.16
C VAL A 882 13.64 5.52 23.58
N LYS A 883 13.22 4.39 23.00
CA LYS A 883 11.99 3.69 23.37
C LYS A 883 12.34 2.35 23.97
N TRP A 884 11.87 2.12 25.17
CA TRP A 884 11.96 0.83 25.85
C TRP A 884 10.55 0.26 25.98
N SER A 885 10.37 -1.01 25.60
CA SER A 885 9.12 -1.73 25.79
C SER A 885 9.38 -3.08 26.46
N TYR A 886 8.45 -3.48 27.32
CA TYR A 886 8.50 -4.76 28.00
C TYR A 886 7.22 -5.53 27.75
N TRP A 887 7.33 -6.73 27.17
CA TRP A 887 6.21 -7.59 26.86
C TRP A 887 5.93 -8.57 28.00
N LEU A 888 4.70 -8.59 28.47
CA LEU A 888 4.16 -9.47 29.52
C LEU A 888 3.09 -10.34 28.91
N ASN A 889 3.16 -11.64 29.17
CA ASN A 889 2.13 -12.62 28.88
C ASN A 889 1.92 -13.46 30.15
N PRO A 890 1.09 -13.00 31.11
CA PRO A 890 0.87 -13.63 32.40
C PRO A 890 0.08 -14.94 32.32
#